data_f167648090a4689b2d4eddd5edcaa639
#
_entry.id   f167648090a4689b2d4eddd5edcaa639
#
_cell.length_a   1.000
_cell.length_b   1.000
_cell.length_c   1.000
_cell.angle_alpha   90.00
_cell.angle_beta   90.00
_cell.angle_gamma   90.00
#
_symmetry.space_group_name_H-M   'P 1'
#
loop_
_entity.id
_entity.type
_entity.pdbx_description
1 polymer ?
#
loop_
_entity_poly.entity_id
_entity_poly.type
_entity_poly.pdbx_seq_one_letter_code
_entity_poly.pdbx_strand_id
1 'polypeptide(L)'
;MKYQQWSIPDLPAQAVDRLTGAGYPYLVSSVLASRGVTTPEEAAAFLERDRELPYSPFLMKDMDRAAGRVNRALADGERIAVFGDYDVDGITATVILVDYLLSRGGDVVHYIPRRIEDGYGLGKDAILSLHDQGVRLLVTVDCGITGVEEVAYANSLGMDVVITDHHECKEELPPACAVVDPHRLDCGYPFKHLAGCGVALKLVLALGGESREEALLSRYCTLAAIGTVADVMQMSGENRTIVSRGLASISRSDFIGLHALLREAGLSDKAITSVQIGFVLAPRINAAGRMGAADMAADLLLSTDPHQAERLARELCALNRERQSVEQAIYAQAVEQIEQSPAQERSALVLASDTWHQGVVGIVASRLSEKYACPSFMIHLSGGTGKGSCRSWGGFNLFAALESCSDLLLDFGGHELAAGFTIEEKNIPAFRQRMNQYARKFRGGKAPVSCLQVDVSIGQAGRVTLSEVEALDALEPYGAGNARPVFCLRGATLERVQNVGQNRHLKLRLSKGSAQFDGIFFSAVAQTCGVVPGDRVDAAFYLQINEFRSSRTVQLQMVDIRPSLSGSAREEESLQLVGRCLQGQELRPRDAVRLLPSRDQCVCLWRALQHTVPPDGLEADYLPLLRRLSGALHGAEPFLRTALCLEVFRERGLLQSLHQGDSIRLHLTGQGKKVALDRSEYLLRLHQALDAAKGGGRS
;
A
#
# COMPACT_ATOMS: atom_id res chain seq x y z
N MET A 1 -9.52 9.07 10.95
CA MET A 1 -8.18 9.28 10.36
C MET A 1 -7.47 7.94 10.30
N LYS A 2 -6.94 7.58 9.13
CA LYS A 2 -6.26 6.30 8.93
C LYS A 2 -4.77 6.41 9.34
N TYR A 3 -4.16 7.56 9.12
CA TYR A 3 -2.75 7.85 9.41
C TYR A 3 -2.63 8.94 10.47
N GLN A 4 -1.69 8.76 11.39
CA GLN A 4 -1.42 9.73 12.46
C GLN A 4 -0.61 10.92 11.95
N GLN A 5 0.29 10.68 10.99
CA GLN A 5 1.12 11.71 10.38
C GLN A 5 1.08 11.63 8.86
N TRP A 6 1.30 12.76 8.19
CA TRP A 6 1.52 12.84 6.75
C TRP A 6 2.87 13.49 6.51
N SER A 7 3.71 12.81 5.75
CA SER A 7 4.97 13.36 5.23
C SER A 7 4.67 13.98 3.87
N ILE A 8 4.75 15.31 3.79
CA ILE A 8 4.47 16.08 2.58
C ILE A 8 5.77 16.76 2.19
N PRO A 9 6.44 16.36 1.09
CA PRO A 9 7.69 16.98 0.68
C PRO A 9 7.44 18.40 0.12
N ASP A 10 8.44 19.23 0.26
CA ASP A 10 8.48 20.51 -0.46
C ASP A 10 8.72 20.23 -1.95
N LEU A 11 7.81 20.69 -2.79
CA LEU A 11 7.91 20.46 -4.23
C LEU A 11 9.00 21.38 -4.81
N PRO A 12 10.00 20.84 -5.55
CA PRO A 12 11.05 21.64 -6.16
C PRO A 12 10.51 22.43 -7.35
N ALA A 13 10.03 23.66 -7.09
CA ALA A 13 9.33 24.51 -8.07
C ALA A 13 10.13 24.70 -9.37
N GLN A 14 11.43 24.93 -9.28
CA GLN A 14 12.28 25.09 -10.48
C GLN A 14 12.32 23.85 -11.37
N ALA A 15 12.28 22.63 -10.79
CA ALA A 15 12.23 21.39 -11.57
C ALA A 15 10.86 21.24 -12.24
N VAL A 16 9.77 21.54 -11.53
CA VAL A 16 8.42 21.53 -12.11
C VAL A 16 8.30 22.52 -13.26
N ASP A 17 8.81 23.75 -13.09
CA ASP A 17 8.78 24.79 -14.14
C ASP A 17 9.62 24.40 -15.37
N ARG A 18 10.77 23.73 -15.16
CA ARG A 18 11.61 23.24 -16.24
C ARG A 18 10.92 22.14 -17.05
N LEU A 19 10.31 21.17 -16.37
CA LEU A 19 9.60 20.07 -17.03
C LEU A 19 8.32 20.57 -17.74
N THR A 20 7.54 21.45 -17.11
CA THR A 20 6.37 22.06 -17.78
C THR A 20 6.76 22.94 -18.96
N GLY A 21 7.89 23.67 -18.87
CA GLY A 21 8.47 24.44 -19.97
C GLY A 21 8.93 23.57 -21.14
N ALA A 22 9.28 22.32 -20.90
CA ALA A 22 9.60 21.31 -21.93
C ALA A 22 8.35 20.60 -22.50
N GLY A 23 7.14 20.98 -22.05
CA GLY A 23 5.87 20.46 -22.58
C GLY A 23 5.22 19.33 -21.80
N TYR A 24 5.80 18.90 -20.66
CA TYR A 24 5.17 17.89 -19.83
C TYR A 24 3.98 18.48 -19.03
N PRO A 25 2.87 17.74 -18.87
CA PRO A 25 1.73 18.15 -18.07
C PRO A 25 2.13 18.46 -16.61
N TYR A 26 1.46 19.41 -15.99
CA TYR A 26 1.82 19.91 -14.66
C TYR A 26 1.80 18.84 -13.58
N LEU A 27 0.78 17.97 -13.54
CA LEU A 27 0.70 16.91 -12.53
C LEU A 27 1.80 15.86 -12.75
N VAL A 28 2.11 15.51 -14.01
CA VAL A 28 3.22 14.60 -14.34
C VAL A 28 4.55 15.22 -13.91
N SER A 29 4.80 16.48 -14.29
CA SER A 29 6.00 17.24 -13.89
C SER A 29 6.17 17.31 -12.38
N SER A 30 5.07 17.52 -11.65
CA SER A 30 5.09 17.61 -10.19
C SER A 30 5.45 16.26 -9.54
N VAL A 31 4.90 15.15 -10.04
CA VAL A 31 5.22 13.80 -9.54
C VAL A 31 6.66 13.42 -9.88
N LEU A 32 7.11 13.67 -11.10
CA LEU A 32 8.49 13.40 -11.52
C LEU A 32 9.48 14.18 -10.66
N ALA A 33 9.25 15.48 -10.47
CA ALA A 33 10.10 16.35 -9.66
C ALA A 33 10.13 15.92 -8.18
N SER A 34 8.99 15.50 -7.60
CA SER A 34 8.94 15.00 -6.21
C SER A 34 9.73 13.69 -6.02
N ARG A 35 9.94 12.94 -7.10
CA ARG A 35 10.70 11.68 -7.14
C ARG A 35 12.16 11.86 -7.59
N GLY A 36 12.62 13.11 -7.72
CA GLY A 36 14.01 13.42 -8.06
C GLY A 36 14.32 13.47 -9.56
N VAL A 37 13.33 13.31 -10.45
CA VAL A 37 13.48 13.47 -11.90
C VAL A 37 13.32 14.96 -12.22
N THR A 38 14.41 15.63 -12.59
CA THR A 38 14.49 17.09 -12.61
C THR A 38 14.81 17.69 -13.97
N THR A 39 15.19 16.85 -14.95
CA THR A 39 15.51 17.28 -16.31
C THR A 39 14.58 16.65 -17.35
N PRO A 40 14.37 17.29 -18.52
CA PRO A 40 13.58 16.72 -19.61
C PRO A 40 14.12 15.37 -20.13
N GLU A 41 15.44 15.20 -20.13
CA GLU A 41 16.10 13.97 -20.57
C GLU A 41 15.81 12.81 -19.62
N GLU A 42 15.88 13.05 -18.30
CA GLU A 42 15.50 12.07 -17.28
C GLU A 42 14.03 11.72 -17.38
N ALA A 43 13.16 12.74 -17.61
CA ALA A 43 11.72 12.55 -17.76
C ALA A 43 11.41 11.72 -19.02
N ALA A 44 12.03 12.03 -20.15
CA ALA A 44 11.89 11.26 -21.40
C ALA A 44 12.30 9.80 -21.14
N ALA A 45 13.47 9.61 -20.52
CA ALA A 45 13.99 8.29 -20.19
C ALA A 45 13.05 7.50 -19.26
N PHE A 46 12.41 8.15 -18.29
CA PHE A 46 11.46 7.50 -17.37
C PHE A 46 10.12 7.15 -18.04
N LEU A 47 9.62 8.03 -18.91
CA LEU A 47 8.28 7.91 -19.51
C LEU A 47 8.25 7.01 -20.76
N GLU A 48 9.42 6.71 -21.35
CA GLU A 48 9.52 5.85 -22.52
C GLU A 48 9.09 4.41 -22.19
N ARG A 49 8.03 3.93 -22.86
CA ARG A 49 7.41 2.61 -22.59
C ARG A 49 7.84 1.51 -23.56
N ASP A 50 8.23 1.88 -24.77
CA ASP A 50 8.54 0.95 -25.88
C ASP A 50 10.03 0.70 -26.00
N ARG A 51 10.74 0.57 -24.87
CA ARG A 51 12.17 0.21 -24.89
C ARG A 51 12.35 -1.26 -25.24
N GLU A 52 13.39 -1.52 -26.01
CA GLU A 52 13.99 -2.85 -26.09
C GLU A 52 14.54 -3.24 -24.71
N LEU A 53 14.60 -4.55 -24.44
CA LEU A 53 15.31 -5.01 -23.24
C LEU A 53 16.81 -4.74 -23.43
N PRO A 54 17.40 -3.89 -22.57
CA PRO A 54 18.74 -3.35 -22.84
C PRO A 54 19.88 -4.38 -22.70
N TYR A 55 19.60 -5.53 -22.08
CA TYR A 55 20.64 -6.49 -21.74
C TYR A 55 20.41 -7.85 -22.37
N SER A 56 21.42 -8.33 -23.11
CA SER A 56 21.42 -9.69 -23.63
C SER A 56 21.30 -10.73 -22.50
N PRO A 57 20.48 -11.80 -22.66
CA PRO A 57 20.39 -12.87 -21.68
C PRO A 57 21.73 -13.54 -21.38
N PHE A 58 22.66 -13.57 -22.34
CA PHE A 58 23.99 -14.18 -22.20
C PHE A 58 24.93 -13.39 -21.27
N LEU A 59 24.56 -12.22 -20.78
CA LEU A 59 25.27 -11.53 -19.70
C LEU A 59 25.03 -12.18 -18.33
N MET A 60 23.98 -13.00 -18.20
CA MET A 60 23.78 -13.80 -16.98
C MET A 60 24.76 -14.97 -16.96
N LYS A 61 25.39 -15.16 -15.82
CA LYS A 61 26.31 -16.29 -15.61
C LYS A 61 25.60 -17.62 -15.87
N ASP A 62 26.28 -18.54 -16.57
CA ASP A 62 25.80 -19.85 -16.96
C ASP A 62 24.59 -19.89 -17.91
N MET A 63 24.10 -18.79 -18.45
CA MET A 63 22.99 -18.75 -19.40
C MET A 63 23.30 -19.53 -20.69
N ASP A 64 24.55 -19.46 -21.17
CA ASP A 64 25.03 -20.22 -22.32
C ASP A 64 25.02 -21.74 -22.07
N ARG A 65 25.43 -22.15 -20.86
CA ARG A 65 25.41 -23.56 -20.43
C ARG A 65 23.96 -24.07 -20.27
N ALA A 66 23.10 -23.26 -19.67
CA ALA A 66 21.68 -23.57 -19.51
C ALA A 66 21.00 -23.77 -20.86
N ALA A 67 21.12 -22.78 -21.76
CA ALA A 67 20.57 -22.84 -23.10
C ALA A 67 21.13 -24.03 -23.90
N GLY A 68 22.44 -24.28 -23.79
CA GLY A 68 23.10 -25.42 -24.44
C GLY A 68 22.59 -26.76 -23.95
N ARG A 69 22.36 -26.93 -22.61
CA ARG A 69 21.83 -28.19 -22.05
C ARG A 69 20.38 -28.42 -22.43
N VAL A 70 19.53 -27.38 -22.36
CA VAL A 70 18.12 -27.46 -22.76
C VAL A 70 17.99 -27.78 -24.27
N ASN A 71 18.75 -27.11 -25.14
CA ASN A 71 18.74 -27.37 -26.57
C ASN A 71 19.19 -28.80 -26.89
N ARG A 72 20.15 -29.35 -26.16
CA ARG A 72 20.58 -30.76 -26.31
C ARG A 72 19.46 -31.71 -25.92
N ALA A 73 18.78 -31.48 -24.78
CA ALA A 73 17.64 -32.31 -24.36
C ALA A 73 16.51 -32.32 -25.41
N LEU A 74 16.20 -31.16 -26.00
CA LEU A 74 15.23 -31.09 -27.12
C LEU A 74 15.68 -31.87 -28.35
N ALA A 75 16.98 -31.77 -28.71
CA ALA A 75 17.51 -32.49 -29.89
C ALA A 75 17.55 -33.99 -29.69
N ASP A 76 17.86 -34.46 -28.49
CA ASP A 76 17.99 -35.88 -28.14
C ASP A 76 16.65 -36.50 -27.75
N GLY A 77 15.53 -35.72 -27.69
CA GLY A 77 14.19 -36.17 -27.30
C GLY A 77 14.11 -36.60 -25.83
N GLU A 78 14.95 -36.02 -24.98
CA GLU A 78 14.90 -36.28 -23.53
C GLU A 78 13.63 -35.69 -22.92
N ARG A 79 13.06 -36.41 -21.94
CA ARG A 79 11.94 -35.89 -21.15
C ARG A 79 12.44 -34.84 -20.20
N ILE A 80 11.83 -33.63 -20.26
CA ILE A 80 12.19 -32.43 -19.49
C ILE A 80 11.08 -32.20 -18.45
N ALA A 81 11.45 -31.98 -17.19
CA ALA A 81 10.55 -31.41 -16.19
C ALA A 81 10.85 -29.95 -15.92
N VAL A 82 9.83 -29.10 -15.92
CA VAL A 82 9.90 -27.74 -15.42
C VAL A 82 9.31 -27.73 -14.01
N PHE A 83 10.14 -27.39 -13.02
CA PHE A 83 9.77 -27.35 -11.63
C PHE A 83 9.66 -25.87 -11.19
N GLY A 84 8.46 -25.40 -10.86
CA GLY A 84 8.21 -24.02 -10.44
C GLY A 84 7.84 -23.88 -8.97
N ASP A 85 7.68 -22.62 -8.52
CA ASP A 85 7.06 -22.34 -7.23
C ASP A 85 5.53 -22.23 -7.34
N TYR A 86 4.84 -22.28 -6.20
CA TYR A 86 3.36 -22.31 -6.11
C TYR A 86 2.70 -20.92 -6.17
N ASP A 87 3.46 -19.84 -6.24
CA ASP A 87 2.91 -18.50 -6.35
C ASP A 87 2.77 -18.02 -7.81
N VAL A 88 2.33 -16.77 -8.01
CA VAL A 88 2.08 -16.28 -9.37
C VAL A 88 3.35 -16.18 -10.18
N ASP A 89 4.48 -15.84 -9.56
CA ASP A 89 5.75 -15.73 -10.27
C ASP A 89 6.23 -17.10 -10.74
N GLY A 90 6.29 -18.08 -9.85
CA GLY A 90 6.63 -19.47 -10.20
C GLY A 90 5.68 -20.09 -11.21
N ILE A 91 4.35 -19.86 -11.07
CA ILE A 91 3.35 -20.36 -12.02
C ILE A 91 3.55 -19.74 -13.41
N THR A 92 3.73 -18.41 -13.50
CA THR A 92 3.92 -17.75 -14.80
C THR A 92 5.28 -18.09 -15.42
N ALA A 93 6.34 -18.23 -14.62
CA ALA A 93 7.64 -18.73 -15.06
C ALA A 93 7.54 -20.15 -15.64
N THR A 94 6.82 -21.04 -14.94
CA THR A 94 6.55 -22.41 -15.41
C THR A 94 5.82 -22.40 -16.74
N VAL A 95 4.75 -21.64 -16.86
CA VAL A 95 3.95 -21.56 -18.10
C VAL A 95 4.78 -21.01 -19.26
N ILE A 96 5.57 -19.96 -19.06
CA ILE A 96 6.46 -19.38 -20.08
C ILE A 96 7.41 -20.45 -20.64
N LEU A 97 8.08 -21.17 -19.76
CA LEU A 97 9.08 -22.17 -20.20
C LEU A 97 8.43 -23.41 -20.81
N VAL A 98 7.36 -23.95 -20.19
CA VAL A 98 6.64 -25.13 -20.69
C VAL A 98 6.04 -24.86 -22.08
N ASP A 99 5.31 -23.75 -22.25
CA ASP A 99 4.71 -23.38 -23.55
C ASP A 99 5.77 -23.24 -24.64
N TYR A 100 6.91 -22.61 -24.32
CA TYR A 100 8.02 -22.49 -25.25
C TYR A 100 8.61 -23.86 -25.64
N LEU A 101 8.91 -24.72 -24.67
CA LEU A 101 9.50 -26.06 -24.93
C LEU A 101 8.54 -26.94 -25.69
N LEU A 102 7.23 -26.95 -25.38
CA LEU A 102 6.20 -27.64 -26.15
C LEU A 102 6.13 -27.12 -27.60
N SER A 103 6.23 -25.81 -27.81
CA SER A 103 6.25 -25.18 -29.14
C SER A 103 7.46 -25.65 -29.99
N ARG A 104 8.52 -26.11 -29.32
CA ARG A 104 9.73 -26.68 -29.94
C ARG A 104 9.65 -28.20 -30.14
N GLY A 105 8.52 -28.83 -29.80
CA GLY A 105 8.30 -30.30 -29.93
C GLY A 105 8.92 -31.09 -28.78
N GLY A 106 9.25 -30.49 -27.66
CA GLY A 106 9.79 -31.19 -26.48
C GLY A 106 8.78 -32.09 -25.78
N ASP A 107 9.24 -33.20 -25.21
CA ASP A 107 8.48 -34.01 -24.24
C ASP A 107 8.64 -33.37 -22.86
N VAL A 108 7.64 -32.59 -22.45
CA VAL A 108 7.72 -31.71 -21.28
C VAL A 108 6.61 -31.98 -20.28
N VAL A 109 6.98 -32.10 -19.02
CA VAL A 109 6.06 -32.15 -17.89
C VAL A 109 6.35 -30.94 -16.96
N HIS A 110 5.35 -30.48 -16.24
CA HIS A 110 5.57 -29.50 -15.18
C HIS A 110 5.27 -30.07 -13.80
N TYR A 111 5.87 -29.49 -12.79
CA TYR A 111 5.62 -29.83 -11.39
C TYR A 111 5.59 -28.55 -10.56
N ILE A 112 4.53 -28.35 -9.80
CA ILE A 112 4.38 -27.22 -8.86
C ILE A 112 4.16 -27.83 -7.47
N PRO A 113 5.02 -27.54 -6.47
CA PRO A 113 4.91 -28.12 -5.13
C PRO A 113 3.65 -27.62 -4.43
N ARG A 114 3.07 -28.45 -3.59
CA ARG A 114 1.95 -28.08 -2.74
C ARG A 114 2.47 -27.37 -1.50
N ARG A 115 2.16 -26.10 -1.37
CA ARG A 115 2.65 -25.22 -0.31
C ARG A 115 2.56 -25.78 1.11
N ILE A 116 1.50 -26.54 1.42
CA ILE A 116 1.23 -27.06 2.77
C ILE A 116 1.91 -28.40 3.00
N GLU A 117 1.90 -29.27 1.99
CA GLU A 117 2.39 -30.67 2.06
C GLU A 117 3.89 -30.73 1.78
N ASP A 118 4.34 -30.15 0.65
CA ASP A 118 5.72 -30.28 0.15
C ASP A 118 6.63 -29.14 0.67
N GLY A 119 6.06 -27.97 1.02
CA GLY A 119 6.82 -26.80 1.45
C GLY A 119 7.27 -25.94 0.27
N TYR A 120 8.40 -25.23 0.45
CA TYR A 120 9.01 -24.36 -0.56
C TYR A 120 10.25 -25.02 -1.16
N GLY A 121 10.40 -24.88 -2.49
CA GLY A 121 11.56 -25.34 -3.23
C GLY A 121 11.56 -26.82 -3.59
N LEU A 122 12.74 -27.32 -3.99
CA LEU A 122 12.91 -28.71 -4.41
C LEU A 122 12.73 -29.68 -3.24
N GLY A 123 12.00 -30.79 -3.47
CA GLY A 123 11.83 -31.89 -2.53
C GLY A 123 12.34 -33.21 -3.10
N LYS A 124 13.02 -34.03 -2.27
CA LYS A 124 13.58 -35.33 -2.71
C LYS A 124 12.51 -36.32 -3.22
N ASP A 125 11.29 -36.28 -2.62
CA ASP A 125 10.17 -37.12 -3.05
C ASP A 125 9.64 -36.68 -4.42
N ALA A 126 9.55 -35.38 -4.69
CA ALA A 126 9.18 -34.86 -6.00
C ALA A 126 10.22 -35.23 -7.08
N ILE A 127 11.51 -35.06 -6.75
CA ILE A 127 12.62 -35.47 -7.65
C ILE A 127 12.54 -36.98 -8.01
N LEU A 128 12.31 -37.84 -7.01
CA LEU A 128 12.17 -39.27 -7.23
C LEU A 128 10.95 -39.58 -8.12
N SER A 129 9.83 -38.94 -7.86
CA SER A 129 8.62 -39.10 -8.68
C SER A 129 8.84 -38.69 -10.14
N LEU A 130 9.59 -37.61 -10.39
CA LEU A 130 9.94 -37.12 -11.73
C LEU A 130 10.92 -38.12 -12.43
N HIS A 131 11.91 -38.60 -11.69
CA HIS A 131 12.83 -39.64 -12.18
C HIS A 131 12.08 -40.90 -12.63
N ASP A 132 11.13 -41.40 -11.82
CA ASP A 132 10.32 -42.58 -12.14
C ASP A 132 9.42 -42.36 -13.36
N GLN A 133 9.08 -41.11 -13.67
CA GLN A 133 8.39 -40.74 -14.93
C GLN A 133 9.34 -40.65 -16.13
N GLY A 134 10.63 -40.92 -15.95
CA GLY A 134 11.62 -40.95 -17.04
C GLY A 134 12.25 -39.58 -17.34
N VAL A 135 12.10 -38.58 -16.46
CA VAL A 135 12.73 -37.24 -16.61
C VAL A 135 14.25 -37.38 -16.59
N ARG A 136 14.93 -36.74 -17.55
CA ARG A 136 16.39 -36.69 -17.67
C ARG A 136 16.96 -35.31 -17.39
N LEU A 137 16.19 -34.29 -17.69
CA LEU A 137 16.55 -32.88 -17.39
C LEU A 137 15.48 -32.25 -16.51
N LEU A 138 15.89 -31.74 -15.35
CA LEU A 138 15.09 -30.93 -14.46
C LEU A 138 15.47 -29.47 -14.64
N VAL A 139 14.55 -28.60 -15.02
CA VAL A 139 14.76 -27.16 -15.09
C VAL A 139 13.91 -26.49 -14.01
N THR A 140 14.55 -25.84 -13.05
CA THR A 140 13.79 -25.08 -12.03
C THR A 140 13.55 -23.67 -12.52
N VAL A 141 12.42 -23.10 -12.13
CA VAL A 141 12.07 -21.71 -12.37
C VAL A 141 11.53 -21.10 -11.08
N ASP A 142 12.04 -19.92 -10.70
CA ASP A 142 11.65 -19.20 -9.49
C ASP A 142 11.93 -19.98 -8.18
N CYS A 143 12.83 -20.92 -8.23
CA CYS A 143 13.26 -21.69 -7.05
C CYS A 143 14.53 -22.49 -7.38
N GLY A 144 15.12 -23.07 -6.33
CA GLY A 144 16.22 -24.03 -6.48
C GLY A 144 17.59 -23.54 -6.09
N ILE A 145 17.85 -22.23 -5.98
CA ILE A 145 19.16 -21.66 -5.66
C ILE A 145 19.71 -22.11 -4.30
N THR A 146 18.85 -22.53 -3.39
CA THR A 146 19.23 -23.01 -2.05
C THR A 146 19.24 -24.54 -1.92
N GLY A 147 18.85 -25.28 -2.99
CA GLY A 147 18.63 -26.72 -2.98
C GLY A 147 19.88 -27.55 -3.21
N VAL A 148 20.94 -27.36 -2.42
CA VAL A 148 22.24 -28.05 -2.61
C VAL A 148 22.10 -29.58 -2.50
N GLU A 149 21.44 -30.08 -1.45
CA GLU A 149 21.26 -31.51 -1.22
C GLU A 149 20.30 -32.14 -2.23
N GLU A 150 19.23 -31.43 -2.61
CA GLU A 150 18.22 -31.88 -3.52
C GLU A 150 18.78 -32.03 -4.94
N VAL A 151 19.59 -31.07 -5.38
CA VAL A 151 20.29 -31.14 -6.68
C VAL A 151 21.33 -32.26 -6.66
N ALA A 152 22.11 -32.43 -5.59
CA ALA A 152 23.01 -33.55 -5.45
C ALA A 152 22.28 -34.91 -5.52
N TYR A 153 21.08 -34.99 -4.91
CA TYR A 153 20.22 -36.16 -5.00
C TYR A 153 19.74 -36.43 -6.45
N ALA A 154 19.26 -35.39 -7.15
CA ALA A 154 18.88 -35.54 -8.58
C ALA A 154 20.03 -36.06 -9.45
N ASN A 155 21.24 -35.48 -9.24
CA ASN A 155 22.44 -35.94 -9.95
C ASN A 155 22.78 -37.40 -9.63
N SER A 156 22.57 -37.88 -8.40
CA SER A 156 22.78 -39.29 -8.01
C SER A 156 21.82 -40.26 -8.72
N LEU A 157 20.66 -39.78 -9.15
CA LEU A 157 19.67 -40.51 -9.94
C LEU A 157 19.96 -40.43 -11.44
N GLY A 158 21.00 -39.72 -11.89
CA GLY A 158 21.34 -39.54 -13.30
C GLY A 158 20.46 -38.50 -14.01
N MET A 159 19.86 -37.58 -13.28
CA MET A 159 19.15 -36.42 -13.82
C MET A 159 20.08 -35.22 -13.83
N ASP A 160 20.15 -34.52 -14.95
CA ASP A 160 20.80 -33.21 -15.01
C ASP A 160 19.85 -32.12 -14.48
N VAL A 161 20.41 -31.11 -13.82
CA VAL A 161 19.64 -29.99 -13.29
C VAL A 161 20.13 -28.66 -13.87
N VAL A 162 19.20 -27.84 -14.33
CA VAL A 162 19.40 -26.43 -14.69
C VAL A 162 18.56 -25.58 -13.73
N ILE A 163 19.18 -24.66 -13.03
CA ILE A 163 18.49 -23.74 -12.11
C ILE A 163 18.31 -22.40 -12.78
N THR A 164 17.08 -21.85 -12.76
CA THR A 164 16.81 -20.45 -13.00
C THR A 164 16.06 -19.88 -11.80
N ASP A 165 16.65 -18.89 -11.16
CA ASP A 165 16.14 -18.31 -9.91
C ASP A 165 16.47 -16.81 -9.85
N HIS A 166 15.88 -16.11 -8.88
CA HIS A 166 16.13 -14.71 -8.61
C HIS A 166 16.27 -14.41 -7.10
N HIS A 167 16.23 -15.44 -6.28
CA HIS A 167 16.35 -15.30 -4.83
C HIS A 167 17.83 -15.09 -4.40
N GLU A 168 18.00 -14.60 -3.18
CA GLU A 168 19.35 -14.41 -2.61
C GLU A 168 20.14 -15.72 -2.54
N CYS A 169 21.36 -15.70 -3.07
CA CYS A 169 22.22 -16.86 -3.08
C CYS A 169 22.89 -17.07 -1.72
N LYS A 170 23.07 -18.34 -1.35
CA LYS A 170 23.95 -18.73 -0.25
C LYS A 170 25.42 -18.78 -0.73
N GLU A 171 26.39 -18.92 0.21
CA GLU A 171 27.81 -19.08 -0.14
C GLU A 171 28.04 -20.32 -1.00
N GLU A 172 27.35 -21.41 -0.70
CA GLU A 172 27.42 -22.67 -1.46
C GLU A 172 26.26 -22.73 -2.47
N LEU A 173 26.62 -22.85 -3.75
CA LEU A 173 25.65 -23.03 -4.84
C LEU A 173 25.34 -24.51 -5.08
N PRO A 174 24.13 -24.87 -5.51
CA PRO A 174 23.75 -26.23 -5.87
C PRO A 174 24.66 -26.78 -7.01
N PRO A 175 25.03 -28.07 -6.98
CA PRO A 175 25.89 -28.71 -7.99
C PRO A 175 25.13 -29.01 -9.28
N ALA A 176 24.39 -28.04 -9.82
CA ALA A 176 23.66 -28.12 -11.07
C ALA A 176 24.60 -27.95 -12.29
N CYS A 177 24.18 -28.45 -13.45
CA CYS A 177 24.95 -28.26 -14.68
C CYS A 177 24.97 -26.81 -15.16
N ALA A 178 23.99 -26.00 -14.76
CA ALA A 178 23.97 -24.54 -14.91
C ALA A 178 23.13 -23.91 -13.81
N VAL A 179 23.58 -22.75 -13.28
CA VAL A 179 22.86 -21.97 -12.28
C VAL A 179 22.73 -20.54 -12.79
N VAL A 180 21.54 -20.17 -13.23
CA VAL A 180 21.23 -18.86 -13.79
C VAL A 180 20.48 -18.04 -12.73
N ASP A 181 21.18 -17.09 -12.12
CA ASP A 181 20.62 -16.17 -11.14
C ASP A 181 21.34 -14.82 -11.19
N PRO A 182 20.62 -13.71 -11.35
CA PRO A 182 21.25 -12.40 -11.37
C PRO A 182 21.90 -12.01 -10.03
N HIS A 183 21.48 -12.57 -8.88
CA HIS A 183 22.04 -12.27 -7.57
C HIS A 183 23.35 -13.00 -7.22
N ARG A 184 23.77 -13.95 -8.05
CA ARG A 184 25.06 -14.60 -7.83
C ARG A 184 26.20 -13.58 -7.77
N LEU A 185 27.12 -13.76 -6.84
CA LEU A 185 28.27 -12.86 -6.65
C LEU A 185 29.19 -12.75 -7.89
N ASP A 186 29.29 -13.84 -8.67
CA ASP A 186 30.09 -13.92 -9.89
C ASP A 186 29.29 -13.59 -11.17
N CYS A 187 28.02 -13.15 -11.04
CA CYS A 187 27.19 -12.77 -12.17
C CYS A 187 27.34 -11.28 -12.51
N GLY A 188 27.79 -10.99 -13.73
CA GLY A 188 27.95 -9.63 -14.26
C GLY A 188 26.68 -8.99 -14.82
N TYR A 189 25.52 -9.62 -14.67
CA TYR A 189 24.26 -9.08 -15.22
C TYR A 189 23.91 -7.73 -14.57
N PRO A 190 23.67 -6.66 -15.36
CA PRO A 190 23.56 -5.31 -14.81
C PRO A 190 22.30 -5.06 -13.99
N PHE A 191 21.19 -5.78 -14.28
CA PHE A 191 19.90 -5.59 -13.61
C PHE A 191 19.58 -6.79 -12.70
N LYS A 192 19.69 -6.59 -11.38
CA LYS A 192 19.57 -7.65 -10.38
C LYS A 192 18.11 -7.99 -9.98
N HIS A 193 17.16 -7.11 -10.28
CA HIS A 193 15.80 -7.17 -9.74
C HIS A 193 14.79 -7.82 -10.68
N LEU A 194 15.21 -8.73 -11.57
CA LEU A 194 14.23 -9.53 -12.32
C LEU A 194 13.45 -10.44 -11.38
N ALA A 195 12.16 -10.66 -11.67
CA ALA A 195 11.38 -11.75 -11.08
C ALA A 195 11.80 -13.10 -11.65
N GLY A 196 11.39 -14.22 -11.03
CA GLY A 196 11.65 -15.55 -11.54
C GLY A 196 11.11 -15.75 -12.97
N CYS A 197 9.89 -15.26 -13.25
CA CYS A 197 9.33 -15.26 -14.62
C CYS A 197 10.13 -14.38 -15.59
N GLY A 198 10.78 -13.31 -15.10
CA GLY A 198 11.72 -12.50 -15.89
C GLY A 198 12.97 -13.28 -16.26
N VAL A 199 13.54 -14.06 -15.34
CA VAL A 199 14.68 -14.93 -15.60
C VAL A 199 14.29 -16.07 -16.56
N ALA A 200 13.12 -16.68 -16.38
CA ALA A 200 12.57 -17.67 -17.30
C ALA A 200 12.35 -17.10 -18.71
N LEU A 201 11.84 -15.86 -18.82
CA LEU A 201 11.75 -15.15 -20.10
C LEU A 201 13.14 -14.97 -20.74
N LYS A 202 14.15 -14.58 -19.98
CA LYS A 202 15.55 -14.46 -20.50
C LYS A 202 16.10 -15.79 -20.98
N LEU A 203 15.80 -16.92 -20.31
CA LEU A 203 16.18 -18.23 -20.81
C LEU A 203 15.47 -18.54 -22.14
N VAL A 204 14.17 -18.25 -22.27
CA VAL A 204 13.42 -18.42 -23.51
C VAL A 204 14.02 -17.58 -24.66
N LEU A 205 14.42 -16.33 -24.38
CA LEU A 205 15.11 -15.48 -25.38
C LEU A 205 16.46 -16.06 -25.78
N ALA A 206 17.24 -16.58 -24.84
CA ALA A 206 18.52 -17.25 -25.14
C ALA A 206 18.33 -18.52 -26.01
N LEU A 207 17.29 -19.30 -25.75
CA LEU A 207 16.94 -20.50 -26.53
C LEU A 207 16.41 -20.17 -27.93
N GLY A 208 15.69 -19.04 -28.08
CA GLY A 208 15.08 -18.64 -29.35
C GLY A 208 16.05 -17.92 -30.30
N GLY A 209 17.06 -17.25 -29.74
CA GLY A 209 18.03 -16.42 -30.45
C GLY A 209 17.47 -15.06 -30.93
N GLU A 210 18.34 -14.17 -31.33
CA GLU A 210 18.02 -12.77 -31.69
C GLU A 210 16.93 -12.65 -32.77
N SER A 211 16.92 -13.53 -33.76
CA SER A 211 15.93 -13.49 -34.85
C SER A 211 14.48 -13.71 -34.43
N ARG A 212 14.23 -14.24 -33.22
CA ARG A 212 12.90 -14.50 -32.67
C ARG A 212 12.58 -13.63 -31.45
N GLU A 213 13.48 -12.78 -31.01
CA GLU A 213 13.38 -12.02 -29.78
C GLU A 213 12.05 -11.25 -29.68
N GLU A 214 11.71 -10.43 -30.68
CA GLU A 214 10.49 -9.63 -30.67
C GLU A 214 9.22 -10.49 -30.66
N ALA A 215 9.20 -11.61 -31.38
CA ALA A 215 8.06 -12.52 -31.34
C ALA A 215 7.90 -13.19 -29.98
N LEU A 216 8.99 -13.56 -29.32
CA LEU A 216 8.99 -14.15 -27.98
C LEU A 216 8.58 -13.13 -26.91
N LEU A 217 9.09 -11.91 -26.99
CA LEU A 217 8.68 -10.82 -26.14
C LEU A 217 7.19 -10.53 -26.29
N SER A 218 6.68 -10.43 -27.52
CA SER A 218 5.26 -10.21 -27.80
C SER A 218 4.38 -11.32 -27.19
N ARG A 219 4.82 -12.57 -27.22
CA ARG A 219 4.08 -13.71 -26.68
C ARG A 219 4.12 -13.74 -25.14
N TYR A 220 5.32 -13.62 -24.56
CA TYR A 220 5.54 -13.96 -23.14
C TYR A 220 5.59 -12.78 -22.18
N CYS A 221 5.80 -11.53 -22.65
CA CYS A 221 5.80 -10.37 -21.74
C CYS A 221 4.50 -10.24 -20.94
N THR A 222 3.37 -10.71 -21.44
CA THR A 222 2.09 -10.70 -20.72
C THR A 222 2.16 -11.51 -19.43
N LEU A 223 2.66 -12.75 -19.52
CA LEU A 223 2.81 -13.61 -18.34
C LEU A 223 3.92 -13.10 -17.42
N ALA A 224 5.05 -12.70 -17.99
CA ALA A 224 6.15 -12.11 -17.21
C ALA A 224 5.72 -10.82 -16.48
N ALA A 225 4.85 -10.00 -17.07
CA ALA A 225 4.28 -8.84 -16.40
C ALA A 225 3.40 -9.23 -15.21
N ILE A 226 2.60 -10.29 -15.33
CA ILE A 226 1.72 -10.77 -14.26
C ILE A 226 2.58 -11.26 -13.08
N GLY A 227 3.61 -12.08 -13.32
CA GLY A 227 4.51 -12.56 -12.27
C GLY A 227 5.30 -11.43 -11.63
N THR A 228 5.94 -10.57 -12.42
CA THR A 228 6.73 -9.42 -11.93
C THR A 228 5.93 -8.49 -11.02
N VAL A 229 4.67 -8.20 -11.39
CA VAL A 229 3.78 -7.35 -10.55
C VAL A 229 3.35 -8.10 -9.29
N ALA A 230 3.07 -9.39 -9.39
CA ALA A 230 2.59 -10.20 -8.27
C ALA A 230 3.66 -10.43 -7.20
N ASP A 231 4.91 -10.58 -7.63
CA ASP A 231 6.08 -10.71 -6.75
C ASP A 231 6.60 -9.37 -6.20
N VAL A 232 5.90 -8.28 -6.52
CA VAL A 232 6.18 -6.93 -5.99
C VAL A 232 7.60 -6.45 -6.33
N MET A 233 8.13 -6.88 -7.48
CA MET A 233 9.47 -6.50 -7.91
C MET A 233 9.56 -5.01 -8.24
N GLN A 234 10.78 -4.43 -8.13
CA GLN A 234 11.00 -3.01 -8.42
C GLN A 234 10.57 -2.64 -9.84
N MET A 235 9.66 -1.67 -9.98
CA MET A 235 9.08 -1.21 -11.24
C MET A 235 10.02 -0.21 -11.95
N SER A 236 11.24 -0.63 -12.18
CA SER A 236 12.33 0.12 -12.83
C SER A 236 13.07 -0.75 -13.84
N GLY A 237 13.91 -0.16 -14.67
CA GLY A 237 14.75 -0.88 -15.64
C GLY A 237 13.97 -1.88 -16.49
N GLU A 238 14.47 -3.12 -16.62
CA GLU A 238 13.85 -4.15 -17.44
C GLU A 238 12.46 -4.56 -16.96
N ASN A 239 12.20 -4.59 -15.65
CA ASN A 239 10.87 -4.90 -15.12
C ASN A 239 9.82 -3.92 -15.62
N ARG A 240 10.14 -2.61 -15.65
CA ARG A 240 9.24 -1.61 -16.18
C ARG A 240 8.97 -1.84 -17.68
N THR A 241 9.98 -2.18 -18.46
CA THR A 241 9.82 -2.51 -19.87
C THR A 241 8.96 -3.77 -20.08
N ILE A 242 9.26 -4.86 -19.38
CA ILE A 242 8.50 -6.13 -19.44
C ILE A 242 7.02 -5.88 -19.08
N VAL A 243 6.77 -5.17 -17.98
CA VAL A 243 5.40 -4.90 -17.51
C VAL A 243 4.67 -3.96 -18.46
N SER A 244 5.32 -2.90 -18.99
CA SER A 244 4.72 -2.00 -19.97
C SER A 244 4.29 -2.75 -21.24
N ARG A 245 5.17 -3.59 -21.82
CA ARG A 245 4.88 -4.42 -23.00
C ARG A 245 3.78 -5.44 -22.71
N GLY A 246 3.85 -6.10 -21.56
CA GLY A 246 2.85 -7.09 -21.14
C GLY A 246 1.45 -6.48 -20.97
N LEU A 247 1.34 -5.31 -20.34
CA LEU A 247 0.08 -4.58 -20.20
C LEU A 247 -0.50 -4.14 -21.55
N ALA A 248 0.36 -3.68 -22.47
CA ALA A 248 -0.07 -3.29 -23.82
C ALA A 248 -0.58 -4.46 -24.68
N SER A 249 -0.10 -5.69 -24.40
CA SER A 249 -0.44 -6.91 -25.16
C SER A 249 -1.49 -7.81 -24.49
N ILE A 250 -1.83 -7.59 -23.22
CA ILE A 250 -2.64 -8.51 -22.40
C ILE A 250 -4.02 -8.81 -23.03
N SER A 251 -4.67 -7.84 -23.64
CA SER A 251 -5.97 -8.02 -24.31
C SER A 251 -5.88 -8.78 -25.64
N ARG A 252 -4.67 -8.92 -26.19
CA ARG A 252 -4.38 -9.58 -27.49
C ARG A 252 -3.50 -10.81 -27.30
N SER A 253 -3.31 -11.26 -26.07
CA SER A 253 -2.54 -12.45 -25.74
C SER A 253 -3.13 -13.70 -26.41
N ASP A 254 -2.29 -14.64 -26.80
CA ASP A 254 -2.72 -15.93 -27.35
C ASP A 254 -3.14 -16.96 -26.28
N PHE A 255 -2.96 -16.63 -25.00
CA PHE A 255 -3.28 -17.52 -23.88
C PHE A 255 -4.79 -17.55 -23.61
N ILE A 256 -5.49 -18.58 -24.10
CA ILE A 256 -6.95 -18.77 -23.94
C ILE A 256 -7.34 -18.76 -22.46
N GLY A 257 -6.55 -19.42 -21.61
CA GLY A 257 -6.79 -19.45 -20.17
C GLY A 257 -6.73 -18.09 -19.50
N LEU A 258 -5.82 -17.20 -19.93
CA LEU A 258 -5.75 -15.83 -19.45
C LEU A 258 -7.01 -15.05 -19.83
N HIS A 259 -7.50 -15.19 -21.07
CA HIS A 259 -8.75 -14.55 -21.50
C HIS A 259 -9.97 -15.05 -20.72
N ALA A 260 -10.03 -16.36 -20.42
CA ALA A 260 -11.09 -16.92 -19.59
C ALA A 260 -11.04 -16.34 -18.17
N LEU A 261 -9.85 -16.18 -17.58
CA LEU A 261 -9.67 -15.58 -16.28
C LEU A 261 -10.04 -14.08 -16.25
N LEU A 262 -9.63 -13.31 -17.27
CA LEU A 262 -10.00 -11.90 -17.42
C LEU A 262 -11.52 -11.73 -17.52
N ARG A 263 -12.20 -12.60 -18.27
CA ARG A 263 -13.66 -12.59 -18.41
C ARG A 263 -14.36 -12.87 -17.10
N GLU A 264 -13.96 -13.94 -16.39
CA GLU A 264 -14.54 -14.32 -15.11
C GLU A 264 -14.26 -13.28 -14.01
N ALA A 265 -13.13 -12.55 -14.11
CA ALA A 265 -12.77 -11.44 -13.24
C ALA A 265 -13.49 -10.11 -13.57
N GLY A 266 -14.29 -10.06 -14.67
CA GLY A 266 -14.99 -8.84 -15.11
C GLY A 266 -14.06 -7.75 -15.66
N LEU A 267 -12.98 -8.15 -16.32
CA LEU A 267 -11.94 -7.27 -16.86
C LEU A 267 -11.86 -7.24 -18.39
N SER A 268 -12.70 -7.99 -19.12
CA SER A 268 -12.61 -8.16 -20.58
C SER A 268 -12.62 -6.87 -21.38
N ASP A 269 -13.43 -5.89 -20.95
CA ASP A 269 -13.67 -4.64 -21.69
C ASP A 269 -12.95 -3.44 -21.06
N LYS A 270 -11.94 -3.69 -20.22
CA LYS A 270 -11.20 -2.65 -19.51
C LYS A 270 -9.74 -2.64 -19.92
N ALA A 271 -9.15 -1.45 -19.94
CA ALA A 271 -7.71 -1.32 -19.98
C ALA A 271 -7.14 -1.92 -18.67
N ILE A 272 -6.24 -2.89 -18.80
CA ILE A 272 -5.62 -3.55 -17.66
C ILE A 272 -4.39 -2.76 -17.23
N THR A 273 -4.32 -2.45 -15.95
CA THR A 273 -3.18 -1.77 -15.32
C THR A 273 -2.46 -2.70 -14.35
N SER A 274 -1.27 -2.31 -13.89
CA SER A 274 -0.55 -3.06 -12.85
C SER A 274 -1.36 -3.22 -11.56
N VAL A 275 -2.23 -2.25 -11.23
CA VAL A 275 -3.13 -2.34 -10.08
C VAL A 275 -4.14 -3.48 -10.23
N GLN A 276 -4.72 -3.66 -11.45
CA GLN A 276 -5.64 -4.79 -11.67
C GLN A 276 -4.92 -6.13 -11.68
N ILE A 277 -3.69 -6.19 -12.18
CA ILE A 277 -2.86 -7.39 -12.01
C ILE A 277 -2.68 -7.69 -10.52
N GLY A 278 -2.14 -6.77 -9.74
CA GLY A 278 -1.80 -6.99 -8.33
C GLY A 278 -3.00 -7.27 -7.42
N PHE A 279 -4.15 -6.62 -7.66
CA PHE A 279 -5.31 -6.69 -6.75
C PHE A 279 -6.48 -7.53 -7.28
N VAL A 280 -6.48 -7.91 -8.56
CA VAL A 280 -7.57 -8.70 -9.15
C VAL A 280 -7.07 -10.02 -9.72
N LEU A 281 -6.08 -10.04 -10.62
CA LEU A 281 -5.61 -11.26 -11.27
C LEU A 281 -4.71 -12.10 -10.35
N ALA A 282 -3.64 -11.50 -9.82
CA ALA A 282 -2.67 -12.19 -8.98
C ALA A 282 -3.31 -12.85 -7.73
N PRO A 283 -4.25 -12.23 -7.00
CA PRO A 283 -4.91 -12.88 -5.87
C PRO A 283 -5.73 -14.13 -6.27
N ARG A 284 -6.25 -14.21 -7.51
CA ARG A 284 -6.96 -15.40 -8.01
C ARG A 284 -6.00 -16.53 -8.29
N ILE A 285 -4.89 -16.27 -8.98
CA ILE A 285 -3.84 -17.24 -9.26
C ILE A 285 -3.21 -17.72 -7.95
N ASN A 286 -2.83 -16.79 -7.05
CA ASN A 286 -2.27 -17.11 -5.74
C ASN A 286 -3.22 -17.92 -4.83
N ALA A 287 -4.54 -17.82 -5.04
CA ALA A 287 -5.50 -18.60 -4.26
C ALA A 287 -5.31 -20.11 -4.49
N ALA A 288 -4.95 -20.54 -5.70
CA ALA A 288 -4.67 -21.93 -6.01
C ALA A 288 -3.53 -22.48 -5.13
N GLY A 289 -2.37 -21.82 -5.09
CA GLY A 289 -1.24 -22.23 -4.25
C GLY A 289 -1.55 -22.21 -2.75
N ARG A 290 -2.33 -21.23 -2.28
CA ARG A 290 -2.72 -21.12 -0.87
C ARG A 290 -3.72 -22.16 -0.41
N MET A 291 -4.59 -22.63 -1.31
CA MET A 291 -5.65 -23.61 -1.05
C MET A 291 -5.27 -25.04 -1.51
N GLY A 292 -3.99 -25.26 -1.87
CA GLY A 292 -3.48 -26.59 -2.21
C GLY A 292 -3.79 -27.09 -3.62
N ALA A 293 -4.04 -26.19 -4.57
CA ALA A 293 -4.40 -26.52 -5.96
C ALA A 293 -3.56 -25.73 -6.99
N ALA A 294 -2.26 -25.57 -6.76
CA ALA A 294 -1.38 -24.72 -7.58
C ALA A 294 -1.33 -25.15 -9.04
N ASP A 295 -1.36 -26.48 -9.33
CA ASP A 295 -1.40 -27.02 -10.68
C ASP A 295 -2.57 -26.48 -11.52
N MET A 296 -3.74 -26.25 -10.89
CA MET A 296 -4.92 -25.73 -11.58
C MET A 296 -4.65 -24.39 -12.28
N ALA A 297 -3.82 -23.53 -11.69
CA ALA A 297 -3.52 -22.22 -12.28
C ALA A 297 -2.57 -22.35 -13.48
N ALA A 298 -1.59 -23.25 -13.43
CA ALA A 298 -0.73 -23.56 -14.57
C ALA A 298 -1.54 -24.25 -15.70
N ASP A 299 -2.38 -25.23 -15.37
CA ASP A 299 -3.26 -25.90 -16.30
C ASP A 299 -4.22 -24.92 -17.00
N LEU A 300 -4.77 -23.95 -16.25
CA LEU A 300 -5.59 -22.89 -16.84
C LEU A 300 -4.81 -22.09 -17.89
N LEU A 301 -3.62 -21.63 -17.55
CA LEU A 301 -2.83 -20.78 -18.45
C LEU A 301 -2.26 -21.54 -19.65
N LEU A 302 -1.97 -22.84 -19.51
CA LEU A 302 -1.52 -23.74 -20.57
C LEU A 302 -2.68 -24.30 -21.41
N SER A 303 -3.94 -24.13 -21.00
CA SER A 303 -5.09 -24.73 -21.68
C SER A 303 -5.23 -24.22 -23.11
N THR A 304 -5.41 -25.13 -24.03
CA THR A 304 -5.73 -24.90 -25.45
C THR A 304 -7.21 -25.12 -25.77
N ASP A 305 -7.99 -25.68 -24.84
CA ASP A 305 -9.43 -25.89 -24.96
C ASP A 305 -10.20 -24.76 -24.25
N PRO A 306 -11.03 -23.98 -25.00
CA PRO A 306 -11.82 -22.90 -24.41
C PRO A 306 -12.79 -23.38 -23.30
N HIS A 307 -13.39 -24.54 -23.43
CA HIS A 307 -14.33 -25.08 -22.42
C HIS A 307 -13.61 -25.47 -21.13
N GLN A 308 -12.45 -26.12 -21.24
CA GLN A 308 -11.59 -26.39 -20.10
C GLN A 308 -11.13 -25.10 -19.42
N ALA A 309 -10.67 -24.12 -20.20
CA ALA A 309 -10.22 -22.83 -19.68
C ALA A 309 -11.34 -22.10 -18.91
N GLU A 310 -12.57 -22.08 -19.45
CA GLU A 310 -13.71 -21.45 -18.77
C GLU A 310 -14.08 -22.16 -17.46
N ARG A 311 -14.00 -23.50 -17.44
CA ARG A 311 -14.22 -24.27 -16.21
C ARG A 311 -13.17 -23.95 -15.15
N LEU A 312 -11.89 -24.05 -15.51
CA LEU A 312 -10.77 -23.80 -14.59
C LEU A 312 -10.78 -22.35 -14.07
N ALA A 313 -11.09 -21.35 -14.92
CA ALA A 313 -11.20 -19.97 -14.51
C ALA A 313 -12.32 -19.74 -13.46
N ARG A 314 -13.47 -20.40 -13.62
CA ARG A 314 -14.57 -20.36 -12.63
C ARG A 314 -14.18 -21.00 -11.31
N GLU A 315 -13.52 -22.17 -11.36
CA GLU A 315 -13.02 -22.88 -10.18
C GLU A 315 -11.98 -22.02 -9.43
N LEU A 316 -11.02 -21.43 -10.14
CA LEU A 316 -10.02 -20.56 -9.57
C LEU A 316 -10.63 -19.31 -8.91
N CYS A 317 -11.62 -18.69 -9.54
CA CYS A 317 -12.36 -17.57 -8.94
C CYS A 317 -13.19 -18.01 -7.72
N ALA A 318 -13.70 -19.24 -7.69
CA ALA A 318 -14.39 -19.80 -6.52
C ALA A 318 -13.42 -20.00 -5.35
N LEU A 319 -12.24 -20.58 -5.58
CA LEU A 319 -11.17 -20.73 -4.59
C LEU A 319 -10.75 -19.38 -4.00
N ASN A 320 -10.64 -18.35 -4.85
CA ASN A 320 -10.30 -17.01 -4.33
C ASN A 320 -11.41 -16.43 -3.44
N ARG A 321 -12.69 -16.65 -3.75
CA ARG A 321 -13.80 -16.26 -2.86
C ARG A 321 -13.76 -16.98 -1.52
N GLU A 322 -13.49 -18.30 -1.56
CA GLU A 322 -13.31 -19.11 -0.36
C GLU A 322 -12.14 -18.60 0.49
N ARG A 323 -10.97 -18.40 -0.11
CA ARG A 323 -9.81 -17.82 0.54
C ARG A 323 -10.13 -16.48 1.20
N GLN A 324 -10.89 -15.58 0.52
CA GLN A 324 -11.31 -14.30 1.08
C GLN A 324 -12.25 -14.46 2.28
N SER A 325 -13.16 -15.44 2.26
CA SER A 325 -14.04 -15.75 3.39
C SER A 325 -13.23 -16.23 4.60
N VAL A 326 -12.30 -17.15 4.37
CA VAL A 326 -11.38 -17.67 5.41
C VAL A 326 -10.51 -16.53 5.97
N GLU A 327 -9.96 -15.67 5.11
CA GLU A 327 -9.18 -14.49 5.52
C GLU A 327 -9.99 -13.56 6.42
N GLN A 328 -11.25 -13.27 6.07
CA GLN A 328 -12.12 -12.41 6.88
C GLN A 328 -12.43 -13.02 8.24
N ALA A 329 -12.68 -14.32 8.31
CA ALA A 329 -12.93 -15.03 9.57
C ALA A 329 -11.71 -14.99 10.48
N ILE A 330 -10.51 -15.31 9.96
CA ILE A 330 -9.25 -15.25 10.72
C ILE A 330 -8.99 -13.82 11.19
N TYR A 331 -9.19 -12.81 10.32
CA TYR A 331 -8.98 -11.41 10.69
C TYR A 331 -9.90 -10.95 11.82
N ALA A 332 -11.18 -11.33 11.81
CA ALA A 332 -12.13 -11.00 12.86
C ALA A 332 -11.72 -11.60 14.20
N GLN A 333 -11.36 -12.90 14.23
CA GLN A 333 -10.87 -13.58 15.43
C GLN A 333 -9.55 -12.98 15.95
N ALA A 334 -8.62 -12.64 15.06
CA ALA A 334 -7.36 -12.01 15.43
C ALA A 334 -7.58 -10.62 16.06
N VAL A 335 -8.50 -9.81 15.53
CA VAL A 335 -8.86 -8.50 16.10
C VAL A 335 -9.44 -8.69 17.51
N GLU A 336 -10.34 -9.65 17.69
CA GLU A 336 -10.91 -9.95 19.02
C GLU A 336 -9.81 -10.34 20.03
N GLN A 337 -8.88 -11.22 19.66
CA GLN A 337 -7.72 -11.57 20.50
C GLN A 337 -6.88 -10.34 20.87
N ILE A 338 -6.63 -9.43 19.91
CA ILE A 338 -5.87 -8.19 20.16
C ILE A 338 -6.59 -7.28 21.13
N GLU A 339 -7.92 -7.13 21.00
CA GLU A 339 -8.71 -6.27 21.89
C GLU A 339 -8.74 -6.80 23.33
N GLN A 340 -8.71 -8.12 23.51
CA GLN A 340 -8.63 -8.78 24.81
C GLN A 340 -7.20 -8.79 25.40
N SER A 341 -6.18 -8.59 24.58
CA SER A 341 -4.76 -8.61 25.03
C SER A 341 -4.38 -7.34 25.80
N PRO A 342 -3.52 -7.44 26.84
CA PRO A 342 -3.00 -6.27 27.53
C PRO A 342 -2.25 -5.32 26.61
N ALA A 343 -2.31 -4.00 26.88
CA ALA A 343 -1.64 -2.98 26.06
C ALA A 343 -0.12 -3.21 25.93
N GLN A 344 0.52 -3.80 26.97
CA GLN A 344 1.94 -4.12 26.99
C GLN A 344 2.33 -5.20 25.97
N GLU A 345 1.37 -6.02 25.49
CA GLU A 345 1.60 -7.10 24.52
C GLU A 345 1.28 -6.68 23.08
N ARG A 346 1.09 -5.38 22.82
CA ARG A 346 0.74 -4.85 21.51
C ARG A 346 1.89 -4.18 20.74
N SER A 347 3.12 -4.30 21.25
CA SER A 347 4.31 -3.83 20.53
C SER A 347 4.72 -4.75 19.39
N ALA A 348 4.42 -6.05 19.52
CA ALA A 348 4.45 -7.07 18.49
C ALA A 348 3.21 -7.94 18.68
N LEU A 349 2.44 -8.18 17.63
CA LEU A 349 1.24 -9.02 17.69
C LEU A 349 1.64 -10.49 17.53
N VAL A 350 1.54 -11.30 18.59
CA VAL A 350 1.78 -12.75 18.54
C VAL A 350 0.47 -13.46 18.87
N LEU A 351 -0.17 -14.01 17.84
CA LEU A 351 -1.52 -14.58 17.90
C LEU A 351 -1.50 -16.02 17.41
N ALA A 352 -2.29 -16.89 18.02
CA ALA A 352 -2.33 -18.31 17.68
C ALA A 352 -3.75 -18.87 17.73
N SER A 353 -4.03 -19.83 16.85
CA SER A 353 -5.27 -20.61 16.87
C SER A 353 -5.10 -21.91 16.05
N ASP A 354 -5.80 -22.94 16.46
CA ASP A 354 -5.94 -24.22 15.79
C ASP A 354 -6.97 -24.19 14.64
N THR A 355 -7.86 -23.20 14.65
CA THR A 355 -8.90 -23.02 13.61
C THR A 355 -8.40 -22.22 12.39
N TRP A 356 -7.20 -21.67 12.40
CA TRP A 356 -6.71 -20.83 11.31
C TRP A 356 -6.10 -21.65 10.18
N HIS A 357 -6.36 -21.23 8.94
CA HIS A 357 -5.79 -21.89 7.78
C HIS A 357 -4.34 -21.46 7.54
N GLN A 358 -3.38 -22.41 7.54
CA GLN A 358 -1.95 -22.15 7.41
C GLN A 358 -1.58 -21.32 6.16
N GLY A 359 -2.19 -21.57 5.01
CA GLY A 359 -1.94 -20.86 3.75
C GLY A 359 -2.43 -19.40 3.75
N VAL A 360 -3.29 -19.00 4.72
CA VAL A 360 -3.96 -17.69 4.75
C VAL A 360 -3.43 -16.78 5.86
N VAL A 361 -2.89 -17.34 6.97
CA VAL A 361 -2.41 -16.56 8.11
C VAL A 361 -1.41 -15.46 7.73
N GLY A 362 -0.56 -15.68 6.72
CA GLY A 362 0.42 -14.69 6.26
C GLY A 362 -0.22 -13.43 5.63
N ILE A 363 -1.40 -13.56 4.99
CA ILE A 363 -2.15 -12.41 4.46
C ILE A 363 -2.72 -11.59 5.62
N VAL A 364 -3.29 -12.27 6.61
CA VAL A 364 -3.84 -11.61 7.80
C VAL A 364 -2.73 -10.92 8.59
N ALA A 365 -1.54 -11.54 8.70
CA ALA A 365 -0.38 -10.92 9.31
C ALA A 365 -0.03 -9.57 8.67
N SER A 366 0.00 -9.49 7.32
CA SER A 366 0.24 -8.22 6.61
C SER A 366 -0.80 -7.15 6.96
N ARG A 367 -2.09 -7.51 6.92
CA ARG A 367 -3.19 -6.58 7.25
C ARG A 367 -3.14 -6.06 8.68
N LEU A 368 -2.76 -6.92 9.62
CA LEU A 368 -2.63 -6.55 11.04
C LEU A 368 -1.40 -5.65 11.24
N SER A 369 -0.26 -5.95 10.61
CA SER A 369 0.92 -5.10 10.68
C SER A 369 0.63 -3.69 10.19
N GLU A 370 -0.08 -3.54 9.07
CA GLU A 370 -0.49 -2.25 8.53
C GLU A 370 -1.48 -1.51 9.46
N LYS A 371 -2.50 -2.21 9.96
CA LYS A 371 -3.53 -1.59 10.80
C LYS A 371 -3.00 -1.11 12.14
N TYR A 372 -2.16 -1.92 12.78
CA TYR A 372 -1.65 -1.65 14.14
C TYR A 372 -0.26 -1.02 14.14
N ALA A 373 0.34 -0.82 12.97
CA ALA A 373 1.68 -0.25 12.78
C ALA A 373 2.76 -0.97 13.63
N CYS A 374 2.72 -2.31 13.63
CA CYS A 374 3.63 -3.15 14.42
C CYS A 374 3.87 -4.51 13.76
N PRO A 375 5.01 -5.19 14.01
CA PRO A 375 5.25 -6.52 13.49
C PRO A 375 4.20 -7.50 13.99
N SER A 376 3.76 -8.41 13.13
CA SER A 376 2.75 -9.42 13.45
C SER A 376 3.25 -10.83 13.17
N PHE A 377 2.93 -11.74 14.07
CA PHE A 377 3.29 -13.16 14.08
C PHE A 377 1.99 -13.96 14.26
N MET A 378 1.52 -14.59 13.17
CA MET A 378 0.28 -15.37 13.13
C MET A 378 0.63 -16.85 13.11
N ILE A 379 0.11 -17.63 14.05
CA ILE A 379 0.49 -19.02 14.28
C ILE A 379 -0.73 -19.93 14.09
N HIS A 380 -0.64 -20.87 13.15
CA HIS A 380 -1.56 -21.99 13.02
C HIS A 380 -1.08 -23.14 13.92
N LEU A 381 -1.94 -23.62 14.81
CA LEU A 381 -1.66 -24.71 15.74
C LEU A 381 -2.14 -26.04 15.20
N SER A 382 -1.31 -27.08 15.26
CA SER A 382 -1.67 -28.45 14.92
C SER A 382 -0.78 -29.44 15.67
N GLY A 383 -1.36 -30.42 16.36
CA GLY A 383 -0.64 -31.50 17.00
C GLY A 383 0.41 -31.06 18.07
N GLY A 384 0.14 -29.95 18.80
CA GLY A 384 1.06 -29.41 19.83
C GLY A 384 2.21 -28.58 19.27
N THR A 385 2.24 -28.37 17.94
CA THR A 385 3.20 -27.48 17.25
C THR A 385 2.46 -26.34 16.55
N GLY A 386 3.13 -25.23 16.36
CA GLY A 386 2.62 -24.07 15.65
C GLY A 386 3.48 -23.74 14.44
N LYS A 387 2.86 -23.58 13.26
CA LYS A 387 3.51 -22.98 12.07
C LYS A 387 3.16 -21.50 12.00
N GLY A 388 4.17 -20.64 12.12
CA GLY A 388 4.03 -19.19 12.13
C GLY A 388 4.36 -18.53 10.81
N SER A 389 3.63 -17.48 10.47
CA SER A 389 3.97 -16.56 9.40
C SER A 389 4.00 -15.15 9.97
N CYS A 390 5.05 -14.40 9.69
CA CYS A 390 5.24 -13.07 10.26
C CYS A 390 5.46 -12.01 9.18
N ARG A 391 5.09 -10.77 9.52
CA ARG A 391 5.25 -9.59 8.68
C ARG A 391 5.81 -8.44 9.49
N SER A 392 6.75 -7.73 8.87
CA SER A 392 7.42 -6.58 9.44
C SER A 392 6.56 -5.31 9.37
N TRP A 393 6.97 -4.32 10.15
CA TRP A 393 6.50 -2.94 10.06
C TRP A 393 7.62 -1.98 10.47
N GLY A 394 7.77 -0.87 9.71
CA GLY A 394 8.64 0.24 10.11
C GLY A 394 10.13 -0.10 10.21
N GLY A 395 10.62 -0.99 9.35
CA GLY A 395 12.03 -1.40 9.33
C GLY A 395 12.41 -2.43 10.41
N PHE A 396 11.41 -3.06 11.05
CA PHE A 396 11.68 -4.13 12.02
C PHE A 396 12.22 -5.37 11.31
N ASN A 397 13.46 -5.76 11.60
CA ASN A 397 14.09 -6.93 11.00
C ASN A 397 13.54 -8.21 11.65
N LEU A 398 12.68 -8.94 10.92
CA LEU A 398 12.06 -10.18 11.40
C LEU A 398 13.08 -11.30 11.58
N PHE A 399 14.04 -11.43 10.67
CA PHE A 399 15.02 -12.50 10.75
C PHE A 399 15.88 -12.38 12.03
N ALA A 400 16.44 -11.19 12.29
CA ALA A 400 17.19 -10.92 13.51
C ALA A 400 16.33 -11.10 14.78
N ALA A 401 15.03 -10.75 14.71
CA ALA A 401 14.13 -10.95 15.84
C ALA A 401 13.86 -12.45 16.10
N LEU A 402 13.65 -13.27 15.07
CA LEU A 402 13.49 -14.72 15.21
C LEU A 402 14.78 -15.38 15.69
N GLU A 403 15.93 -14.99 15.15
CA GLU A 403 17.25 -15.46 15.58
C GLU A 403 17.47 -15.23 17.08
N SER A 404 17.05 -14.07 17.61
CA SER A 404 17.12 -13.76 19.05
C SER A 404 16.24 -14.67 19.93
N CYS A 405 15.38 -15.48 19.32
CA CYS A 405 14.48 -16.45 19.97
C CYS A 405 14.71 -17.88 19.48
N SER A 406 15.84 -18.16 18.83
CA SER A 406 16.16 -19.48 18.26
C SER A 406 16.00 -20.63 19.24
N ASP A 407 16.30 -20.40 20.55
CA ASP A 407 16.11 -21.36 21.63
C ASP A 407 14.65 -21.77 21.91
N LEU A 408 13.68 -21.00 21.42
CA LEU A 408 12.24 -21.27 21.56
C LEU A 408 11.63 -21.88 20.30
N LEU A 409 12.34 -21.82 19.17
CA LEU A 409 11.89 -22.23 17.87
C LEU A 409 12.44 -23.61 17.49
N LEU A 410 11.66 -24.38 16.74
CA LEU A 410 12.11 -25.63 16.13
C LEU A 410 12.83 -25.36 14.80
N ASP A 411 12.33 -24.39 14.04
CA ASP A 411 12.87 -23.97 12.76
C ASP A 411 12.40 -22.54 12.46
N PHE A 412 13.20 -21.77 11.69
CA PHE A 412 12.80 -20.46 11.18
C PHE A 412 13.59 -20.09 9.93
N GLY A 413 12.96 -19.27 9.05
CA GLY A 413 13.59 -18.80 7.83
C GLY A 413 12.82 -17.64 7.21
N GLY A 414 13.46 -16.97 6.26
CA GLY A 414 12.89 -15.84 5.53
C GLY A 414 13.81 -14.63 5.54
N HIS A 415 13.22 -13.44 5.36
CA HIS A 415 13.93 -12.18 5.20
C HIS A 415 13.51 -11.14 6.25
N GLU A 416 14.07 -9.94 6.17
CA GLU A 416 13.77 -8.85 7.09
C GLU A 416 12.28 -8.47 7.15
N LEU A 417 11.55 -8.55 6.00
CA LEU A 417 10.18 -8.08 5.87
C LEU A 417 9.12 -9.15 6.03
N ALA A 418 9.47 -10.41 5.73
CA ALA A 418 8.58 -11.57 5.81
C ALA A 418 9.38 -12.81 6.18
N ALA A 419 8.88 -13.58 7.14
CA ALA A 419 9.53 -14.82 7.57
C ALA A 419 8.50 -15.85 8.04
N GLY A 420 8.92 -17.11 8.12
CA GLY A 420 8.19 -18.22 8.69
C GLY A 420 8.96 -18.85 9.85
N PHE A 421 8.25 -19.55 10.71
CA PHE A 421 8.87 -20.29 11.83
C PHE A 421 7.99 -21.44 12.31
N THR A 422 8.60 -22.39 12.98
CA THR A 422 7.92 -23.50 13.65
C THR A 422 8.24 -23.44 15.14
N ILE A 423 7.23 -23.61 16.00
CA ILE A 423 7.34 -23.45 17.44
C ILE A 423 6.52 -24.52 18.15
N GLU A 424 6.99 -25.04 19.29
CA GLU A 424 6.13 -25.83 20.18
C GLU A 424 5.09 -24.93 20.87
N GLU A 425 3.85 -25.38 20.94
CA GLU A 425 2.74 -24.61 21.53
C GLU A 425 3.05 -24.09 22.95
N LYS A 426 3.71 -24.91 23.78
CA LYS A 426 4.13 -24.53 25.14
C LYS A 426 5.07 -23.33 25.21
N ASN A 427 5.82 -23.04 24.12
CA ASN A 427 6.80 -21.95 24.05
C ASN A 427 6.18 -20.63 23.61
N ILE A 428 4.94 -20.61 23.08
CA ILE A 428 4.29 -19.40 22.56
C ILE A 428 4.19 -18.27 23.59
N PRO A 429 3.85 -18.50 24.86
CA PRO A 429 3.82 -17.42 25.86
C PRO A 429 5.18 -16.75 26.05
N ALA A 430 6.27 -17.54 26.14
CA ALA A 430 7.63 -17.02 26.28
C ALA A 430 8.08 -16.26 25.01
N PHE A 431 7.76 -16.79 23.83
CA PHE A 431 8.01 -16.14 22.54
C PHE A 431 7.28 -14.80 22.44
N ARG A 432 5.98 -14.74 22.79
CA ARG A 432 5.19 -13.49 22.84
C ARG A 432 5.85 -12.44 23.73
N GLN A 433 6.27 -12.82 24.92
CA GLN A 433 6.91 -11.91 25.85
C GLN A 433 8.23 -11.36 25.27
N ARG A 434 9.09 -12.23 24.72
CA ARG A 434 10.39 -11.87 24.16
C ARG A 434 10.25 -10.99 22.94
N MET A 435 9.33 -11.30 22.02
CA MET A 435 9.05 -10.47 20.83
C MET A 435 8.56 -9.07 21.20
N ASN A 436 7.68 -8.96 22.21
CA ASN A 436 7.22 -7.66 22.69
C ASN A 436 8.35 -6.85 23.35
N GLN A 437 9.26 -7.50 24.07
CA GLN A 437 10.46 -6.83 24.63
C GLN A 437 11.40 -6.35 23.50
N TYR A 438 11.66 -7.20 22.51
CA TYR A 438 12.49 -6.87 21.36
C TYR A 438 11.90 -5.68 20.57
N ALA A 439 10.61 -5.73 20.27
CA ALA A 439 9.90 -4.66 19.53
C ALA A 439 9.91 -3.33 20.30
N ARG A 440 9.74 -3.35 21.63
CA ARG A 440 9.86 -2.14 22.47
C ARG A 440 11.26 -1.55 22.45
N LYS A 441 12.30 -2.40 22.52
CA LYS A 441 13.69 -1.96 22.45
C LYS A 441 14.01 -1.35 21.09
N PHE A 442 13.58 -1.99 20.00
CA PHE A 442 13.74 -1.49 18.63
C PHE A 442 13.16 -0.09 18.47
N ARG A 443 12.00 0.18 19.03
CA ARG A 443 11.31 1.49 18.95
C ARG A 443 11.83 2.55 19.90
N GLY A 444 12.77 2.24 20.77
CA GLY A 444 13.23 3.17 21.82
C GLY A 444 12.10 3.64 22.75
N GLY A 445 11.09 2.79 23.00
CA GLY A 445 9.93 3.08 23.85
C GLY A 445 8.85 3.97 23.21
N LYS A 446 9.00 4.39 21.95
CA LYS A 446 7.98 5.22 21.25
C LYS A 446 6.79 4.38 20.79
N ALA A 447 5.60 4.95 20.85
CA ALA A 447 4.41 4.34 20.26
C ALA A 447 4.55 4.22 18.73
N PRO A 448 3.94 3.20 18.08
CA PRO A 448 3.92 3.11 16.64
C PRO A 448 3.15 4.28 16.03
N VAL A 449 3.72 4.91 15.03
CA VAL A 449 3.10 6.03 14.31
C VAL A 449 2.91 5.62 12.85
N SER A 450 1.65 5.55 12.40
CA SER A 450 1.37 5.37 10.99
C SER A 450 1.58 6.69 10.24
N CYS A 451 2.47 6.70 9.23
CA CYS A 451 2.79 7.87 8.43
C CYS A 451 2.38 7.65 6.97
N LEU A 452 1.59 8.58 6.41
CA LEU A 452 1.27 8.61 4.99
C LEU A 452 2.32 9.42 4.23
N GLN A 453 2.95 8.80 3.23
CA GLN A 453 3.79 9.52 2.28
C GLN A 453 2.92 10.16 1.20
N VAL A 454 3.05 11.46 1.02
CA VAL A 454 2.37 12.24 -0.02
C VAL A 454 3.41 12.64 -1.07
N ASP A 455 3.11 12.44 -2.35
CA ASP A 455 4.02 12.83 -3.43
C ASP A 455 3.90 14.34 -3.73
N VAL A 456 2.67 14.85 -3.86
CA VAL A 456 2.42 16.22 -4.31
C VAL A 456 1.33 16.92 -3.49
N SER A 457 1.67 18.10 -2.96
CA SER A 457 0.67 19.02 -2.40
C SER A 457 0.18 19.98 -3.48
N ILE A 458 -1.12 19.89 -3.83
CA ILE A 458 -1.73 20.72 -4.88
C ILE A 458 -1.96 22.14 -4.36
N GLY A 459 -1.15 23.09 -4.81
CA GLY A 459 -1.30 24.50 -4.45
C GLY A 459 -2.47 25.17 -5.18
N GLN A 460 -2.60 24.91 -6.48
CA GLN A 460 -3.61 25.51 -7.38
C GLN A 460 -4.62 24.46 -7.82
N ALA A 461 -5.73 24.34 -7.11
CA ALA A 461 -6.76 23.33 -7.37
C ALA A 461 -7.36 23.43 -8.81
N GLY A 462 -7.42 24.61 -9.42
CA GLY A 462 -7.89 24.81 -10.78
C GLY A 462 -7.01 24.18 -11.87
N ARG A 463 -5.77 23.76 -11.54
CA ARG A 463 -4.89 23.02 -12.48
C ARG A 463 -5.21 21.52 -12.56
N VAL A 464 -6.07 21.00 -11.70
CA VAL A 464 -6.48 19.57 -11.72
C VAL A 464 -7.62 19.44 -12.75
N THR A 465 -7.27 19.40 -14.02
CA THR A 465 -8.19 19.23 -15.14
C THR A 465 -8.28 17.77 -15.56
N LEU A 466 -9.28 17.43 -16.39
CA LEU A 466 -9.42 16.08 -16.93
C LEU A 466 -8.17 15.65 -17.70
N SER A 467 -7.65 16.52 -18.59
CA SER A 467 -6.45 16.25 -19.39
C SER A 467 -5.18 16.05 -18.54
N GLU A 468 -5.03 16.79 -17.43
CA GLU A 468 -3.91 16.61 -16.51
C GLU A 468 -3.98 15.26 -15.76
N VAL A 469 -5.20 14.81 -15.42
CA VAL A 469 -5.39 13.51 -14.77
C VAL A 469 -5.19 12.36 -15.76
N GLU A 470 -5.65 12.51 -17.02
CA GLU A 470 -5.36 11.55 -18.09
C GLU A 470 -3.86 11.38 -18.33
N ALA A 471 -3.14 12.48 -18.30
CA ALA A 471 -1.69 12.45 -18.51
C ALA A 471 -0.91 11.65 -17.44
N LEU A 472 -1.48 11.43 -16.24
CA LEU A 472 -0.86 10.59 -15.21
C LEU A 472 -0.71 9.13 -15.63
N ASP A 473 -1.47 8.68 -16.64
CA ASP A 473 -1.30 7.33 -17.21
C ASP A 473 0.11 7.13 -17.81
N ALA A 474 0.82 8.22 -18.17
CA ALA A 474 2.21 8.14 -18.62
C ALA A 474 3.16 7.62 -17.53
N LEU A 475 2.82 7.76 -16.25
CA LEU A 475 3.62 7.27 -15.13
C LEU A 475 3.48 5.75 -14.89
N GLU A 476 2.44 5.10 -15.45
CA GLU A 476 2.27 3.64 -15.40
C GLU A 476 3.46 2.91 -16.08
N PRO A 477 3.77 1.66 -15.70
CA PRO A 477 3.12 0.86 -14.66
C PRO A 477 3.54 1.26 -13.24
N TYR A 478 2.57 1.24 -12.31
CA TYR A 478 2.84 1.43 -10.89
C TYR A 478 3.22 0.12 -10.22
N GLY A 479 4.05 0.20 -9.16
CA GLY A 479 4.52 -0.93 -8.37
C GLY A 479 5.55 -0.50 -7.33
N ALA A 480 6.33 -1.44 -6.79
CA ALA A 480 7.44 -1.12 -5.91
C ALA A 480 8.45 -0.21 -6.62
N GLY A 481 8.97 0.81 -5.94
CA GLY A 481 9.87 1.81 -6.54
C GLY A 481 9.19 2.84 -7.47
N ASN A 482 7.95 2.59 -7.92
CA ASN A 482 7.11 3.53 -8.66
C ASN A 482 5.66 3.46 -8.16
N ALA A 483 5.43 3.86 -6.92
CA ALA A 483 4.10 3.81 -6.32
C ALA A 483 3.10 4.73 -7.04
N ARG A 484 1.80 4.39 -6.99
CA ARG A 484 0.75 5.29 -7.48
C ARG A 484 0.80 6.61 -6.72
N PRO A 485 0.82 7.78 -7.40
CA PRO A 485 1.03 9.06 -6.73
C PRO A 485 -0.09 9.40 -5.76
N VAL A 486 0.27 9.79 -4.55
CA VAL A 486 -0.64 10.34 -3.54
C VAL A 486 -0.59 11.85 -3.61
N PHE A 487 -1.72 12.47 -3.91
CA PHE A 487 -1.88 13.91 -3.91
C PHE A 487 -2.52 14.40 -2.61
N CYS A 488 -2.22 15.62 -2.23
CA CYS A 488 -2.83 16.28 -1.08
C CYS A 488 -3.43 17.63 -1.47
N LEU A 489 -4.65 17.89 -0.99
CA LEU A 489 -5.31 19.20 -1.08
C LEU A 489 -5.49 19.74 0.35
N ARG A 490 -4.68 20.75 0.73
CA ARG A 490 -4.68 21.31 2.08
C ARG A 490 -5.70 22.44 2.20
N GLY A 491 -6.43 22.49 3.31
CA GLY A 491 -7.37 23.56 3.61
C GLY A 491 -8.55 23.68 2.63
N ALA A 492 -9.01 22.55 2.08
CA ALA A 492 -10.24 22.49 1.30
C ALA A 492 -11.47 22.58 2.22
N THR A 493 -12.61 23.07 1.73
CA THR A 493 -13.88 23.04 2.45
C THR A 493 -14.61 21.74 2.13
N LEU A 494 -15.03 21.01 3.13
CA LEU A 494 -15.89 19.83 3.01
C LEU A 494 -17.35 20.29 2.89
N GLU A 495 -17.90 20.22 1.69
CA GLU A 495 -19.28 20.70 1.43
C GLU A 495 -20.33 19.65 1.76
N ARG A 496 -20.04 18.39 1.45
CA ARG A 496 -21.02 17.30 1.60
C ARG A 496 -20.34 15.99 1.98
N VAL A 497 -21.03 15.21 2.83
CA VAL A 497 -20.66 13.86 3.23
C VAL A 497 -21.90 12.97 3.10
N GLN A 498 -21.79 11.83 2.43
CA GLN A 498 -22.90 10.91 2.23
C GLN A 498 -22.41 9.46 2.23
N ASN A 499 -23.02 8.60 3.06
CA ASN A 499 -22.81 7.16 3.00
C ASN A 499 -23.38 6.59 1.70
N VAL A 500 -22.64 5.69 1.05
CA VAL A 500 -23.04 4.99 -0.18
C VAL A 500 -22.68 3.50 -0.09
N GLY A 501 -23.15 2.69 -1.04
CA GLY A 501 -22.84 1.26 -1.09
C GLY A 501 -23.24 0.49 0.18
N GLN A 502 -24.50 0.58 0.59
CA GLN A 502 -25.04 -0.05 1.82
C GLN A 502 -24.28 0.41 3.09
N ASN A 503 -23.96 1.69 3.17
CA ASN A 503 -23.21 2.31 4.27
C ASN A 503 -21.78 1.75 4.46
N ARG A 504 -21.16 1.25 3.41
CA ARG A 504 -19.77 0.75 3.47
C ARG A 504 -18.75 1.73 2.93
N HIS A 505 -19.17 2.76 2.23
CA HIS A 505 -18.29 3.75 1.60
C HIS A 505 -18.83 5.16 1.81
N LEU A 506 -17.98 6.16 1.66
CA LEU A 506 -18.32 7.55 1.86
C LEU A 506 -18.12 8.34 0.56
N LYS A 507 -19.16 9.04 0.11
CA LYS A 507 -19.05 10.05 -0.97
C LYS A 507 -18.89 11.42 -0.34
N LEU A 508 -17.89 12.17 -0.83
CA LEU A 508 -17.53 13.50 -0.34
C LEU A 508 -17.65 14.52 -1.47
N ARG A 509 -17.90 15.79 -1.13
CA ARG A 509 -17.67 16.93 -2.03
C ARG A 509 -16.76 17.92 -1.33
N LEU A 510 -15.65 18.25 -1.99
CA LEU A 510 -14.63 19.17 -1.54
C LEU A 510 -14.58 20.38 -2.48
N SER A 511 -14.37 21.59 -1.93
CA SER A 511 -14.11 22.79 -2.72
C SER A 511 -12.83 23.51 -2.24
N LYS A 512 -12.12 24.12 -3.19
CA LYS A 512 -10.97 25.00 -2.88
C LYS A 512 -10.87 26.08 -3.96
N GLY A 513 -11.11 27.34 -3.57
CA GLY A 513 -11.30 28.43 -4.51
C GLY A 513 -12.53 28.21 -5.38
N SER A 514 -12.37 28.28 -6.69
CA SER A 514 -13.45 27.99 -7.65
C SER A 514 -13.56 26.51 -8.04
N ALA A 515 -12.61 25.68 -7.65
CA ALA A 515 -12.59 24.26 -8.00
C ALA A 515 -13.43 23.43 -7.03
N GLN A 516 -14.19 22.46 -7.57
CA GLN A 516 -14.97 21.48 -6.82
C GLN A 516 -14.62 20.08 -7.28
N PHE A 517 -14.56 19.13 -6.33
CA PHE A 517 -14.23 17.74 -6.59
C PHE A 517 -15.18 16.80 -5.87
N ASP A 518 -15.63 15.77 -6.55
CA ASP A 518 -16.28 14.63 -5.93
C ASP A 518 -15.19 13.63 -5.47
N GLY A 519 -15.31 13.14 -4.23
CA GLY A 519 -14.44 12.14 -3.64
C GLY A 519 -15.19 10.88 -3.28
N ILE A 520 -14.53 9.73 -3.38
CA ILE A 520 -14.98 8.44 -2.86
C ILE A 520 -13.99 7.90 -1.85
N PHE A 521 -14.45 7.56 -0.65
CA PHE A 521 -13.64 6.98 0.39
C PHE A 521 -14.15 5.55 0.67
N PHE A 522 -13.41 4.58 0.15
CA PHE A 522 -13.77 3.18 0.33
C PHE A 522 -13.55 2.74 1.78
N SER A 523 -14.43 1.87 2.27
CA SER A 523 -14.38 1.31 3.62
C SER A 523 -14.36 2.36 4.74
N ALA A 524 -15.01 3.52 4.50
CA ALA A 524 -15.19 4.60 5.47
C ALA A 524 -16.67 4.95 5.61
N VAL A 525 -17.07 5.38 6.80
CA VAL A 525 -18.44 5.82 7.13
C VAL A 525 -18.41 7.18 7.82
N ALA A 526 -19.48 7.97 7.64
CA ALA A 526 -19.54 9.35 8.12
C ALA A 526 -19.33 9.46 9.65
N GLN A 527 -19.81 8.47 10.41
CA GLN A 527 -19.71 8.46 11.87
C GLN A 527 -18.28 8.37 12.40
N THR A 528 -17.36 7.78 11.62
CA THR A 528 -15.98 7.53 12.05
C THR A 528 -14.94 8.34 11.28
N CYS A 529 -15.34 9.15 10.28
CA CYS A 529 -14.38 9.92 9.48
C CYS A 529 -13.79 11.14 10.21
N GLY A 530 -14.39 11.56 11.33
CA GLY A 530 -13.87 12.63 12.19
C GLY A 530 -13.99 14.05 11.61
N VAL A 531 -14.67 14.23 10.48
CA VAL A 531 -14.93 15.52 9.83
C VAL A 531 -16.40 15.65 9.47
N VAL A 532 -16.91 16.90 9.44
CA VAL A 532 -18.31 17.19 9.14
C VAL A 532 -18.41 18.24 8.03
N PRO A 533 -19.56 18.33 7.31
CA PRO A 533 -19.79 19.40 6.34
C PRO A 533 -19.55 20.79 6.96
N GLY A 534 -18.85 21.66 6.23
CA GLY A 534 -18.42 22.97 6.68
C GLY A 534 -16.98 23.01 7.24
N ASP A 535 -16.40 21.87 7.61
CA ASP A 535 -15.02 21.82 8.07
C ASP A 535 -14.03 22.19 6.96
N ARG A 536 -12.95 22.87 7.36
CA ARG A 536 -11.73 22.95 6.56
C ARG A 536 -10.90 21.70 6.81
N VAL A 537 -10.56 21.01 5.73
CA VAL A 537 -9.89 19.71 5.77
C VAL A 537 -8.63 19.68 4.92
N ASP A 538 -7.68 18.88 5.33
CA ASP A 538 -6.63 18.38 4.45
C ASP A 538 -7.07 17.00 3.96
N ALA A 539 -7.03 16.79 2.66
CA ALA A 539 -7.48 15.58 1.98
C ALA A 539 -6.32 14.96 1.22
N ALA A 540 -6.01 13.69 1.46
CA ALA A 540 -5.05 12.90 0.70
C ALA A 540 -5.79 11.88 -0.16
N PHE A 541 -5.40 11.77 -1.45
CA PHE A 541 -6.14 10.99 -2.43
C PHE A 541 -5.29 10.59 -3.63
N TYR A 542 -5.76 9.57 -4.35
CA TYR A 542 -5.36 9.31 -5.73
C TYR A 542 -6.30 10.07 -6.66
N LEU A 543 -5.75 10.61 -7.76
CA LEU A 543 -6.55 11.15 -8.86
C LEU A 543 -6.99 10.01 -9.79
N GLN A 544 -8.24 10.04 -10.21
CA GLN A 544 -8.80 9.12 -11.20
C GLN A 544 -9.90 9.79 -12.02
N ILE A 545 -10.21 9.19 -13.17
CA ILE A 545 -11.33 9.59 -14.00
C ILE A 545 -12.51 8.68 -13.68
N ASN A 546 -13.63 9.28 -13.35
CA ASN A 546 -14.90 8.58 -13.20
C ASN A 546 -15.70 8.70 -14.50
N GLU A 547 -16.05 7.57 -15.09
CA GLU A 547 -16.90 7.48 -16.27
C GLU A 547 -18.28 6.98 -15.86
N PHE A 548 -19.27 7.85 -16.01
CA PHE A 548 -20.65 7.49 -15.70
C PHE A 548 -21.60 8.11 -16.71
N ARG A 549 -22.43 7.28 -17.39
CA ARG A 549 -23.40 7.70 -18.41
C ARG A 549 -22.80 8.65 -19.47
N SER A 550 -21.66 8.25 -20.02
CA SER A 550 -20.90 9.01 -21.04
C SER A 550 -20.35 10.36 -20.55
N SER A 551 -20.39 10.64 -19.25
CA SER A 551 -19.73 11.80 -18.65
C SER A 551 -18.42 11.36 -18.00
N ARG A 552 -17.33 12.07 -18.31
CA ARG A 552 -15.99 11.85 -17.74
C ARG A 552 -15.66 13.00 -16.81
N THR A 553 -15.38 12.70 -15.55
CA THR A 553 -15.09 13.71 -14.52
C THR A 553 -13.91 13.29 -13.66
N VAL A 554 -13.14 14.28 -13.18
CA VAL A 554 -12.10 14.03 -12.18
C VAL A 554 -12.75 13.61 -10.86
N GLN A 555 -12.30 12.51 -10.29
CA GLN A 555 -12.73 12.02 -8.99
C GLN A 555 -11.52 11.78 -8.07
N LEU A 556 -11.67 12.13 -6.81
CA LEU A 556 -10.67 11.89 -5.77
C LEU A 556 -10.96 10.52 -5.12
N GLN A 557 -10.09 9.55 -5.31
CA GLN A 557 -10.13 8.31 -4.52
C GLN A 557 -9.40 8.56 -3.21
N MET A 558 -10.15 8.78 -2.14
CA MET A 558 -9.61 9.18 -0.84
C MET A 558 -8.72 8.10 -0.23
N VAL A 559 -7.57 8.52 0.27
CA VAL A 559 -6.64 7.73 1.07
C VAL A 559 -6.81 8.06 2.55
N ASP A 560 -6.87 9.36 2.89
CA ASP A 560 -7.15 9.85 4.25
C ASP A 560 -7.73 11.27 4.20
N ILE A 561 -8.37 11.69 5.30
CA ILE A 561 -8.90 13.05 5.48
C ILE A 561 -8.77 13.43 6.95
N ARG A 562 -8.40 14.70 7.20
CA ARG A 562 -8.26 15.22 8.55
C ARG A 562 -8.67 16.69 8.62
N PRO A 563 -9.06 17.21 9.79
CA PRO A 563 -9.20 18.65 9.96
C PRO A 563 -7.90 19.38 9.61
N SER A 564 -8.00 20.48 8.85
CA SER A 564 -6.82 21.24 8.45
C SER A 564 -6.27 22.05 9.60
N LEU A 565 -4.96 21.95 9.85
CA LEU A 565 -4.25 22.81 10.80
C LEU A 565 -3.93 24.19 10.21
N SER A 566 -3.98 24.34 8.87
CA SER A 566 -3.74 25.62 8.20
C SER A 566 -4.88 26.60 8.44
N GLY A 567 -4.58 27.80 8.97
CA GLY A 567 -5.52 28.91 9.06
C GLY A 567 -5.84 29.49 7.67
N SER A 568 -7.01 30.14 7.55
CA SER A 568 -7.24 31.06 6.45
C SER A 568 -6.68 32.44 6.83
N ALA A 569 -6.37 33.28 5.86
CA ALA A 569 -5.95 34.67 6.14
C ALA A 569 -6.95 35.38 7.05
N ARG A 570 -8.26 35.10 6.90
CA ARG A 570 -9.32 35.65 7.76
C ARG A 570 -9.28 35.12 9.19
N GLU A 571 -8.97 33.83 9.37
CA GLU A 571 -8.82 33.22 10.70
C GLU A 571 -7.56 33.74 11.40
N GLU A 572 -6.46 33.86 10.66
CA GLU A 572 -5.22 34.44 11.16
C GLU A 572 -5.41 35.90 11.57
N GLU A 573 -6.06 36.71 10.72
CA GLU A 573 -6.45 38.12 11.07
C GLU A 573 -7.31 38.15 12.34
N SER A 574 -8.27 37.22 12.45
CA SER A 574 -9.15 37.10 13.61
C SER A 574 -8.36 36.81 14.89
N LEU A 575 -7.45 35.84 14.85
CA LEU A 575 -6.61 35.50 16.01
C LEU A 575 -5.63 36.65 16.39
N GLN A 576 -5.07 37.33 15.40
CA GLN A 576 -4.25 38.53 15.65
C GLN A 576 -5.07 39.64 16.32
N LEU A 577 -6.33 39.82 15.88
CA LEU A 577 -7.21 40.81 16.48
C LEU A 577 -7.59 40.45 17.94
N VAL A 578 -7.88 39.19 18.22
CA VAL A 578 -8.06 38.68 19.59
C VAL A 578 -6.79 38.91 20.41
N GLY A 579 -5.61 38.54 19.88
CA GLY A 579 -4.32 38.77 20.56
C GLY A 579 -4.08 40.22 20.95
N ARG A 580 -4.38 41.19 20.09
CA ARG A 580 -4.30 42.62 20.39
C ARG A 580 -5.24 42.99 21.54
N CYS A 581 -6.46 42.49 21.55
CA CYS A 581 -7.42 42.72 22.63
C CYS A 581 -6.90 42.19 23.98
N LEU A 582 -6.38 40.95 23.98
CA LEU A 582 -5.84 40.32 25.18
C LEU A 582 -4.61 41.05 25.74
N GLN A 583 -3.76 41.59 24.88
CA GLN A 583 -2.57 42.38 25.25
C GLN A 583 -2.90 43.84 25.70
N GLY A 584 -4.17 44.23 25.65
CA GLY A 584 -4.58 45.56 26.03
C GLY A 584 -4.16 46.67 25.05
N GLN A 585 -3.90 46.30 23.77
CA GLN A 585 -3.57 47.27 22.74
C GLN A 585 -4.79 48.11 22.36
N GLU A 586 -4.57 49.37 21.94
CA GLU A 586 -5.64 50.26 21.49
C GLU A 586 -6.39 49.65 20.29
N LEU A 587 -7.72 49.56 20.40
CA LEU A 587 -8.59 49.02 19.39
C LEU A 587 -9.41 50.12 18.71
N ARG A 588 -9.50 50.06 17.39
CA ARG A 588 -10.41 50.95 16.66
C ARG A 588 -11.86 50.58 16.98
N PRO A 589 -12.79 51.51 17.00
CA PRO A 589 -14.20 51.24 17.32
C PRO A 589 -14.82 50.12 16.44
N ARG A 590 -14.46 50.07 15.14
CA ARG A 590 -14.89 49.02 14.23
C ARG A 590 -14.40 47.61 14.64
N ASP A 591 -13.19 47.52 15.18
CA ASP A 591 -12.60 46.25 15.63
C ASP A 591 -13.26 45.81 16.95
N ALA A 592 -13.61 46.74 17.83
CA ALA A 592 -14.38 46.47 19.04
C ALA A 592 -15.79 45.90 18.72
N VAL A 593 -16.49 46.47 17.71
CA VAL A 593 -17.80 45.95 17.24
C VAL A 593 -17.67 44.52 16.72
N ARG A 594 -16.63 44.19 15.98
CA ARG A 594 -16.37 42.85 15.47
C ARG A 594 -16.15 41.86 16.62
N LEU A 595 -15.34 42.21 17.61
CA LEU A 595 -14.96 41.38 18.74
C LEU A 595 -16.10 41.16 19.74
N LEU A 596 -16.95 42.18 20.00
CA LEU A 596 -17.94 42.10 21.09
C LEU A 596 -19.00 41.04 20.84
N PRO A 597 -19.03 39.93 21.64
CA PRO A 597 -20.06 38.91 21.50
C PRO A 597 -21.36 39.39 22.12
N SER A 598 -22.49 38.92 21.56
CA SER A 598 -23.77 39.06 22.24
C SER A 598 -23.90 38.08 23.41
N ARG A 599 -24.81 38.37 24.34
CA ARG A 599 -25.13 37.47 25.46
C ARG A 599 -25.55 36.09 24.95
N ASP A 600 -26.38 36.04 23.91
CA ASP A 600 -26.88 34.81 23.34
C ASP A 600 -25.73 33.97 22.74
N GLN A 601 -24.76 34.61 22.10
CA GLN A 601 -23.56 33.93 21.59
C GLN A 601 -22.74 33.29 22.71
N CYS A 602 -22.54 34.01 23.82
CA CYS A 602 -21.86 33.43 24.99
C CYS A 602 -22.61 32.21 25.56
N VAL A 603 -23.95 32.28 25.63
CA VAL A 603 -24.78 31.17 26.13
C VAL A 603 -24.71 29.97 25.17
N CYS A 604 -24.83 30.19 23.84
CA CYS A 604 -24.73 29.15 22.84
C CYS A 604 -23.37 28.46 22.89
N LEU A 605 -22.30 29.22 22.97
CA LEU A 605 -20.93 28.69 23.07
C LEU A 605 -20.74 27.86 24.35
N TRP A 606 -21.22 28.38 25.50
CA TRP A 606 -21.11 27.63 26.75
C TRP A 606 -21.82 26.29 26.70
N ARG A 607 -23.02 26.22 26.13
CA ARG A 607 -23.74 24.97 25.90
C ARG A 607 -22.98 24.04 24.97
N ALA A 608 -22.41 24.55 23.87
CA ALA A 608 -21.59 23.78 22.98
C ALA A 608 -20.37 23.17 23.69
N LEU A 609 -19.68 23.96 24.54
CA LEU A 609 -18.57 23.48 25.35
C LEU A 609 -18.98 22.34 26.31
N GLN A 610 -20.12 22.49 26.99
CA GLN A 610 -20.63 21.44 27.89
C GLN A 610 -20.93 20.11 27.18
N HIS A 611 -21.30 20.16 25.89
CA HIS A 611 -21.50 18.96 25.07
C HIS A 611 -20.20 18.42 24.45
N THR A 612 -19.19 19.26 24.28
CA THR A 612 -17.96 18.90 23.57
C THR A 612 -16.83 18.46 24.51
N VAL A 613 -16.77 19.03 25.72
CA VAL A 613 -15.69 18.78 26.69
C VAL A 613 -16.15 17.75 27.71
N PRO A 614 -15.53 16.54 27.72
CA PRO A 614 -15.82 15.51 28.74
C PRO A 614 -15.47 15.97 30.16
N PRO A 615 -15.99 15.31 31.22
CA PRO A 615 -15.70 15.65 32.60
C PRO A 615 -14.22 15.60 32.99
N ASP A 616 -13.45 14.72 32.37
CA ASP A 616 -11.99 14.53 32.53
C ASP A 616 -11.14 15.48 31.68
N GLY A 617 -11.79 16.35 30.87
CA GLY A 617 -11.16 17.33 30.00
C GLY A 617 -11.08 16.89 28.55
N LEU A 618 -10.72 17.84 27.67
CA LEU A 618 -10.55 17.66 26.23
C LEU A 618 -9.16 18.12 25.83
N GLU A 619 -8.44 17.28 25.09
CA GLU A 619 -7.23 17.67 24.36
C GLU A 619 -7.52 17.61 22.85
N ALA A 620 -7.31 18.71 22.13
CA ALA A 620 -7.65 18.83 20.72
C ALA A 620 -6.78 19.89 20.02
N ASP A 621 -6.70 19.81 18.69
CA ASP A 621 -6.09 20.88 17.88
C ASP A 621 -6.91 22.15 17.95
N TYR A 622 -6.24 23.29 18.21
CA TYR A 622 -6.89 24.57 18.55
C TYR A 622 -7.77 25.11 17.42
N LEU A 623 -7.25 25.23 16.19
CA LEU A 623 -8.01 25.77 15.07
C LEU A 623 -9.23 24.90 14.68
N PRO A 624 -9.10 23.58 14.54
CA PRO A 624 -10.26 22.70 14.33
C PRO A 624 -11.32 22.80 15.42
N LEU A 625 -10.90 22.89 16.69
CA LEU A 625 -11.81 23.08 17.81
C LEU A 625 -12.56 24.41 17.74
N LEU A 626 -11.85 25.54 17.46
CA LEU A 626 -12.48 26.84 17.28
C LEU A 626 -13.51 26.83 16.15
N ARG A 627 -13.19 26.22 15.00
CA ARG A 627 -14.12 26.11 13.86
C ARG A 627 -15.39 25.36 14.25
N ARG A 628 -15.23 24.22 14.94
CA ARG A 628 -16.36 23.42 15.41
C ARG A 628 -17.23 24.18 16.38
N LEU A 629 -16.64 24.82 17.36
CA LEU A 629 -17.35 25.63 18.37
C LEU A 629 -18.02 26.87 17.74
N SER A 630 -17.38 27.49 16.76
CA SER A 630 -17.94 28.66 16.06
C SER A 630 -19.19 28.33 15.25
N GLY A 631 -19.35 27.07 14.82
CA GLY A 631 -20.57 26.58 14.18
C GLY A 631 -21.83 26.63 15.07
N ALA A 632 -21.64 26.71 16.40
CA ALA A 632 -22.75 26.88 17.34
C ALA A 632 -23.20 28.35 17.49
N LEU A 633 -22.45 29.32 16.95
CA LEU A 633 -22.75 30.74 17.04
C LEU A 633 -23.46 31.24 15.77
N HIS A 634 -24.57 31.92 15.95
CA HIS A 634 -25.25 32.64 14.87
C HIS A 634 -24.85 34.12 14.84
N GLY A 635 -24.89 34.75 13.66
CA GLY A 635 -24.63 36.18 13.47
C GLY A 635 -23.24 36.48 12.93
N ALA A 636 -22.75 37.72 13.17
CA ALA A 636 -21.49 38.20 12.61
C ALA A 636 -20.27 37.64 13.34
N GLU A 637 -19.19 37.38 12.62
CA GLU A 637 -17.85 37.02 13.11
C GLU A 637 -17.82 35.84 14.12
N PRO A 638 -18.48 34.68 13.82
CA PRO A 638 -18.59 33.61 14.80
C PRO A 638 -17.25 33.04 15.24
N PHE A 639 -16.27 32.87 14.35
CA PHE A 639 -14.92 32.38 14.67
C PHE A 639 -14.16 33.31 15.59
N LEU A 640 -14.14 34.64 15.25
CA LEU A 640 -13.49 35.69 16.03
C LEU A 640 -14.05 35.74 17.46
N ARG A 641 -15.40 35.73 17.58
CA ARG A 641 -16.09 35.83 18.86
C ARG A 641 -15.94 34.55 19.70
N THR A 642 -15.88 33.37 19.05
CA THR A 642 -15.58 32.13 19.76
C THR A 642 -14.20 32.18 20.41
N ALA A 643 -13.17 32.62 19.66
CA ALA A 643 -11.81 32.73 20.19
C ALA A 643 -11.75 33.70 21.39
N LEU A 644 -12.41 34.86 21.30
CA LEU A 644 -12.46 35.78 22.42
C LEU A 644 -13.28 35.23 23.61
N CYS A 645 -14.42 34.58 23.36
CA CYS A 645 -15.26 34.04 24.44
C CYS A 645 -14.55 32.97 25.25
N LEU A 646 -13.71 32.11 24.62
CA LEU A 646 -12.90 31.16 25.37
C LEU A 646 -11.98 31.83 26.37
N GLU A 647 -11.35 32.95 26.01
CA GLU A 647 -10.50 33.75 26.91
C GLU A 647 -11.32 34.44 28.00
N VAL A 648 -12.50 34.98 27.67
CA VAL A 648 -13.43 35.52 28.65
C VAL A 648 -13.89 34.44 29.65
N PHE A 649 -14.20 33.25 29.19
CA PHE A 649 -14.59 32.14 30.07
C PHE A 649 -13.42 31.70 30.96
N ARG A 650 -12.20 31.67 30.44
CA ARG A 650 -10.98 31.39 31.20
C ARG A 650 -10.74 32.46 32.29
N GLU A 651 -10.77 33.73 31.92
CA GLU A 651 -10.63 34.87 32.86
C GLU A 651 -11.70 34.83 33.99
N ARG A 652 -12.92 34.44 33.65
CA ARG A 652 -14.02 34.37 34.60
C ARG A 652 -14.10 33.03 35.37
N GLY A 653 -13.11 32.15 35.21
CA GLY A 653 -13.01 30.89 35.94
C GLY A 653 -14.06 29.84 35.58
N LEU A 654 -14.62 29.93 34.37
CA LEU A 654 -15.57 28.94 33.85
C LEU A 654 -14.85 27.75 33.21
N LEU A 655 -13.67 27.98 32.69
CA LEU A 655 -12.82 26.91 32.12
C LEU A 655 -11.34 27.16 32.44
N GLN A 656 -10.55 26.13 32.38
CA GLN A 656 -9.09 26.17 32.33
C GLN A 656 -8.65 25.74 30.93
N SER A 657 -7.65 26.47 30.38
CA SER A 657 -7.04 26.14 29.09
C SER A 657 -5.54 26.18 29.17
N LEU A 658 -4.88 25.22 28.51
CA LEU A 658 -3.43 25.18 28.34
C LEU A 658 -3.11 24.96 26.87
N HIS A 659 -2.39 25.90 26.27
CA HIS A 659 -1.91 25.80 24.90
C HIS A 659 -0.54 25.11 24.89
N GLN A 660 -0.37 24.12 23.95
CA GLN A 660 0.88 23.41 23.69
C GLN A 660 1.08 23.33 22.16
N GLY A 661 1.79 24.32 21.61
CA GLY A 661 1.91 24.45 20.15
C GLY A 661 0.54 24.67 19.50
N ASP A 662 0.19 23.82 18.54
CA ASP A 662 -1.09 23.88 17.82
C ASP A 662 -2.26 23.23 18.59
N SER A 663 -2.01 22.60 19.73
CA SER A 663 -3.02 21.94 20.56
C SER A 663 -3.44 22.77 21.76
N ILE A 664 -4.67 22.51 22.22
CA ILE A 664 -5.23 23.09 23.44
C ILE A 664 -5.81 21.97 24.31
N ARG A 665 -5.53 22.04 25.62
CA ARG A 665 -6.21 21.24 26.64
C ARG A 665 -7.22 22.09 27.37
N LEU A 666 -8.49 21.67 27.42
CA LEU A 666 -9.60 22.35 28.07
C LEU A 666 -10.18 21.50 29.20
N HIS A 667 -10.53 22.16 30.31
CA HIS A 667 -11.28 21.57 31.42
C HIS A 667 -12.33 22.57 31.91
N LEU A 668 -13.60 22.14 32.04
CA LEU A 668 -14.68 23.01 32.53
C LEU A 668 -14.70 23.02 34.06
N THR A 669 -14.56 24.22 34.66
CA THR A 669 -14.50 24.39 36.12
C THR A 669 -15.76 25.10 36.68
N GLY A 670 -16.58 25.66 35.80
CA GLY A 670 -17.71 26.52 36.19
C GLY A 670 -19.09 25.87 36.05
N GLN A 671 -19.21 24.54 35.99
CA GLN A 671 -20.51 23.87 35.86
C GLN A 671 -21.42 24.17 37.06
N GLY A 672 -22.66 24.68 36.80
CA GLY A 672 -23.63 25.07 37.85
C GLY A 672 -23.41 26.45 38.46
N LYS A 673 -22.37 27.20 38.12
CA LYS A 673 -22.13 28.54 38.65
C LYS A 673 -22.74 29.64 37.78
N LYS A 674 -23.40 30.62 38.38
CA LYS A 674 -23.79 31.87 37.70
C LYS A 674 -22.63 32.84 37.79
N VAL A 675 -22.08 33.22 36.63
CA VAL A 675 -20.91 34.16 36.52
C VAL A 675 -21.33 35.39 35.72
N ALA A 676 -20.99 36.56 36.23
CA ALA A 676 -21.21 37.85 35.57
C ALA A 676 -20.11 38.07 34.51
N LEU A 677 -20.38 37.75 33.22
CA LEU A 677 -19.42 37.91 32.13
C LEU A 677 -19.12 39.36 31.79
N ASP A 678 -20.06 40.29 32.05
CA ASP A 678 -19.93 41.76 31.91
C ASP A 678 -18.82 42.37 32.77
N ARG A 679 -18.32 41.65 33.78
CA ARG A 679 -17.17 41.99 34.60
C ARG A 679 -15.82 41.53 34.03
N SER A 680 -15.80 40.95 32.83
CA SER A 680 -14.56 40.61 32.16
C SER A 680 -13.80 41.90 31.75
N GLU A 681 -12.52 41.95 32.06
CA GLU A 681 -11.67 43.09 31.64
C GLU A 681 -11.66 43.24 30.13
N TYR A 682 -11.66 42.13 29.38
CA TYR A 682 -11.69 42.16 27.91
C TYR A 682 -12.99 42.79 27.40
N LEU A 683 -14.15 42.42 27.95
CA LEU A 683 -15.42 42.98 27.54
C LEU A 683 -15.56 44.46 27.97
N LEU A 684 -15.09 44.83 29.16
CA LEU A 684 -15.08 46.20 29.63
C LEU A 684 -14.25 47.12 28.71
N ARG A 685 -13.06 46.69 28.28
CA ARG A 685 -12.23 47.45 27.32
C ARG A 685 -12.92 47.62 25.97
N LEU A 686 -13.63 46.59 25.47
CA LEU A 686 -14.39 46.72 24.24
C LEU A 686 -15.52 47.74 24.35
N HIS A 687 -16.25 47.76 25.47
CA HIS A 687 -17.28 48.76 25.74
C HIS A 687 -16.69 50.16 25.83
N GLN A 688 -15.58 50.36 26.53
CA GLN A 688 -14.87 51.64 26.61
C GLN A 688 -14.45 52.17 25.23
N ALA A 689 -13.90 51.29 24.35
CA ALA A 689 -13.52 51.67 22.99
C ALA A 689 -14.74 52.07 22.13
N LEU A 690 -15.92 51.49 22.38
CA LEU A 690 -17.16 51.87 21.71
C LEU A 690 -17.77 53.19 22.25
N ASP A 691 -17.68 53.43 23.56
CA ASP A 691 -18.22 54.64 24.18
C ASP A 691 -17.36 55.86 23.88
N ALA A 692 -16.03 55.70 23.80
CA ALA A 692 -15.11 56.74 23.33
C ALA A 692 -15.46 57.25 21.92
N ALA A 693 -15.90 56.35 21.04
CA ALA A 693 -16.33 56.70 19.68
C ALA A 693 -17.66 57.47 19.65
N LYS A 694 -18.57 57.23 20.60
CA LYS A 694 -19.86 57.93 20.70
C LYS A 694 -19.70 59.36 21.31
N GLY A 695 -18.69 59.54 22.18
CA GLY A 695 -18.38 60.84 22.80
C GLY A 695 -17.61 61.80 21.89
N GLY A 696 -16.81 61.30 20.93
CA GLY A 696 -16.01 62.12 20.00
C GLY A 696 -16.80 62.77 18.85
N GLY A 697 -18.11 62.48 18.72
CA GLY A 697 -18.99 63.11 17.71
C GLY A 697 -19.75 64.36 18.16
N ARG A 698 -19.42 64.91 19.31
CA ARG A 698 -20.01 66.11 19.84
C ARG A 698 -18.92 67.13 20.20
N SER A 699 -18.17 67.60 19.23
CA SER A 699 -17.38 68.84 19.32
C SER A 699 -17.32 69.55 17.98
#